data_fdf86596a9ca5d160c5303f9123b2066
#
_entry.id   fdf86596a9ca5d160c5303f9123b2066
#
_cell.length_a   1.000
_cell.length_b   1.000
_cell.length_c   1.000
_cell.angle_alpha   90.00
_cell.angle_beta   90.00
_cell.angle_gamma   90.00
#
_symmetry.space_group_name_H-M   'P 1'
#
loop_
_entity.id
_entity.type
_entity.pdbx_description
1 polymer ?
#
loop_
_entity_poly.entity_id
_entity_poly.type
_entity_poly.pdbx_seq_one_letter_code
_entity_poly.pdbx_strand_id
1 'polypeptide(L)'
;MNRRWNCTLLFFFCLSALFAQEGPRISVSGIIRDVVSGEHLAGATVWVPALRKGTSANAYGYYALTLPPGQQELEISFVGYRKLTLSLIIYSDTVINWELASGLEVGEVSITGHLKDNTIIRSAIPGVYYLSSNRAELSPSLLGESDALKTIQLLPGVKSGNEGTSGINVRGGSHDQNLILLDGVPVYNTNHLFGYLSTFNTDAVRDMRFFKGGIPARYGGRLSSVLDLSMKEGNLKEAGGHFSVSPVSGRLMLEGPLKKDVASYMISGRRSWIDLPLRLEQLISGDLETLGYTFYDLNAKINWIISPGNRIYLSHYQGRDQYFVNSKDSLTTDRYSFKWGNQTSVLRWNLVLAPAWFMNTSAYHSLYRFNEQFENSRDKEKSGQYTKSGLEEFSLKGDLDFSTEGHAVKFGYQFSWQTFTPELTSYSGYSTGYSPPSAPAAKSLSVSVYAEDETTLSQRFTLIAGVRLLTFISGNKTRYYTEPRVSTRYALSEHTNLKISWQRMVQTMHLLTNNALNMPTDLWVPATETTFPAEAWLADLGVMTTPFSGWTFEADAYYKPMNHLLEYRPGVILTAGSGKTWEELTISGKGLNYGAEFMAEKTTGRLTGWAGYSLSWSERKFPDINRGRFFPFKYDRRHDFTLLANYRLKDNHIKKNTVTVAFVFASGNAITIPDEHIKGMLLPGLDKDFPYLEHFSWFESFPHPNNYRMPPFHHLDAAYAASKKLSKNRERTWKISVYNIYNRLNPYFYYKDGDSFMQISMLPVVPSVSWSLKF
;
A
#
# COMPACT_ATOMS: atom_id res chain seq x y z
N MET A 1 18.08 22.98 -33.05
CA MET A 1 18.12 22.04 -31.90
C MET A 1 17.46 20.67 -32.21
N ASN A 2 17.62 20.19 -33.46
CA ASN A 2 16.85 19.01 -34.00
C ASN A 2 17.69 17.85 -34.53
N ARG A 3 18.92 17.63 -34.06
CA ARG A 3 19.78 16.51 -34.57
C ARG A 3 20.21 15.48 -33.52
N ARG A 4 19.91 15.67 -32.25
CA ARG A 4 20.34 14.73 -31.19
C ARG A 4 19.31 13.67 -30.82
N TRP A 5 18.05 13.79 -31.21
CA TRP A 5 16.97 12.82 -30.90
C TRP A 5 16.93 11.60 -31.81
N ASN A 6 17.42 11.73 -33.05
CA ASN A 6 17.39 10.61 -34.01
C ASN A 6 18.45 9.53 -33.75
N CYS A 7 19.54 9.86 -33.06
CA CYS A 7 20.59 8.87 -32.75
C CYS A 7 20.21 7.90 -31.61
N THR A 8 19.40 8.32 -30.63
CA THR A 8 19.03 7.47 -29.49
C THR A 8 17.97 6.44 -29.88
N LEU A 9 17.04 6.78 -30.76
CA LEU A 9 16.04 5.85 -31.29
C LEU A 9 16.67 4.85 -32.28
N LEU A 10 17.64 5.26 -33.08
CA LEU A 10 18.38 4.36 -33.98
C LEU A 10 19.26 3.38 -33.20
N PHE A 11 19.83 3.77 -32.07
CA PHE A 11 20.65 2.89 -31.24
C PHE A 11 19.82 1.76 -30.62
N PHE A 12 18.57 2.00 -30.23
CA PHE A 12 17.64 0.97 -29.75
C PHE A 12 17.17 0.02 -30.84
N PHE A 13 17.01 0.51 -32.08
CA PHE A 13 16.60 -0.32 -33.23
C PHE A 13 17.76 -1.16 -33.82
N CYS A 14 19.00 -0.70 -33.71
CA CYS A 14 20.17 -1.43 -34.20
C CYS A 14 20.64 -2.56 -33.28
N LEU A 15 20.30 -2.53 -31.97
CA LEU A 15 20.60 -3.64 -31.06
C LEU A 15 19.73 -4.86 -31.32
N SER A 16 18.53 -4.70 -31.87
CA SER A 16 17.62 -5.82 -32.18
C SER A 16 17.97 -6.58 -33.48
N ALA A 17 18.86 -6.06 -34.32
CA ALA A 17 19.21 -6.66 -35.62
C ALA A 17 20.41 -7.65 -35.54
N LEU A 18 21.06 -7.83 -34.40
CA LEU A 18 22.28 -8.62 -34.25
C LEU A 18 22.05 -10.09 -33.84
N PHE A 19 20.79 -10.54 -33.68
CA PHE A 19 20.47 -11.90 -33.28
C PHE A 19 19.56 -12.60 -34.30
N ALA A 20 20.08 -12.86 -35.50
CA ALA A 20 19.43 -13.71 -36.47
C ALA A 20 20.33 -14.90 -36.76
N GLN A 21 20.01 -16.05 -36.19
CA GLN A 21 20.12 -17.44 -36.71
C GLN A 21 20.17 -18.45 -35.56
N GLU A 22 18.99 -18.80 -35.05
CA GLU A 22 18.82 -20.07 -34.34
C GLU A 22 17.55 -20.73 -34.89
N GLY A 23 17.49 -22.09 -34.85
CA GLY A 23 16.46 -22.90 -35.47
C GLY A 23 15.01 -22.56 -35.04
N PRO A 24 14.01 -23.23 -35.63
CA PRO A 24 12.59 -22.94 -35.36
C PRO A 24 12.29 -22.99 -33.85
N ARG A 25 11.60 -21.99 -33.34
CA ARG A 25 11.26 -21.84 -31.94
C ARG A 25 9.77 -21.73 -31.76
N ILE A 26 9.28 -22.28 -30.66
CA ILE A 26 7.87 -22.49 -30.39
C ILE A 26 7.51 -21.77 -29.11
N SER A 27 6.40 -21.05 -29.09
CA SER A 27 5.83 -20.40 -27.93
C SER A 27 4.84 -21.33 -27.21
N VAL A 28 5.13 -21.64 -25.95
CA VAL A 28 4.23 -22.36 -25.07
C VAL A 28 3.65 -21.36 -24.06
N SER A 29 2.35 -21.21 -24.06
CA SER A 29 1.67 -20.25 -23.19
C SER A 29 0.39 -20.84 -22.57
N GLY A 30 -0.21 -20.14 -21.65
CA GLY A 30 -1.47 -20.55 -21.05
C GLY A 30 -1.70 -19.90 -19.69
N ILE A 31 -2.64 -20.45 -18.96
CA ILE A 31 -3.07 -19.94 -17.68
C ILE A 31 -2.89 -21.01 -16.60
N ILE A 32 -2.33 -20.61 -15.46
CA ILE A 32 -2.13 -21.48 -14.29
C ILE A 32 -3.20 -21.18 -13.25
N ARG A 33 -3.91 -22.22 -12.77
CA ARG A 33 -5.07 -22.09 -11.87
C ARG A 33 -4.97 -23.06 -10.69
N ASP A 34 -5.72 -22.72 -9.62
CA ASP A 34 -6.02 -23.65 -8.53
C ASP A 34 -7.05 -24.68 -8.96
N VAL A 35 -6.80 -25.96 -8.69
CA VAL A 35 -7.70 -27.07 -9.09
C VAL A 35 -9.04 -27.03 -8.34
N VAL A 36 -9.08 -26.47 -7.12
CA VAL A 36 -10.28 -26.46 -6.25
C VAL A 36 -11.17 -25.28 -6.54
N SER A 37 -10.60 -24.08 -6.64
CA SER A 37 -11.36 -22.83 -6.82
C SER A 37 -11.46 -22.38 -8.28
N GLY A 38 -10.52 -22.80 -9.14
CA GLY A 38 -10.35 -22.29 -10.49
C GLY A 38 -9.73 -20.89 -10.56
N GLU A 39 -9.33 -20.31 -9.42
CA GLU A 39 -8.65 -19.01 -9.36
C GLU A 39 -7.26 -19.04 -9.99
N HIS A 40 -6.85 -17.92 -10.55
CA HIS A 40 -5.54 -17.77 -11.17
C HIS A 40 -4.41 -17.72 -10.13
N LEU A 41 -3.32 -18.40 -10.42
CA LEU A 41 -2.11 -18.44 -9.60
C LEU A 41 -1.06 -17.44 -10.13
N ALA A 42 -1.18 -16.18 -9.72
CA ALA A 42 -0.24 -15.12 -10.07
C ALA A 42 1.15 -15.40 -9.48
N GLY A 43 2.19 -15.34 -10.33
CA GLY A 43 3.57 -15.64 -9.92
C GLY A 43 3.91 -17.13 -9.87
N ALA A 44 3.01 -18.03 -10.30
CA ALA A 44 3.35 -19.42 -10.51
C ALA A 44 4.46 -19.55 -11.56
N THR A 45 5.38 -20.50 -11.38
CA THR A 45 6.58 -20.64 -12.24
C THR A 45 6.44 -21.85 -13.15
N VAL A 46 6.77 -21.67 -14.42
CA VAL A 46 7.01 -22.74 -15.40
C VAL A 46 8.50 -22.79 -15.68
N TRP A 47 9.10 -23.93 -15.44
CA TRP A 47 10.54 -24.16 -15.50
C TRP A 47 10.87 -25.38 -16.38
N VAL A 48 11.91 -25.28 -17.24
CA VAL A 48 12.44 -26.36 -18.05
C VAL A 48 13.86 -26.68 -17.54
N PRO A 49 14.04 -27.78 -16.78
CA PRO A 49 15.32 -28.10 -16.13
C PRO A 49 16.46 -28.27 -17.13
N ALA A 50 16.22 -29.00 -18.25
CA ALA A 50 17.22 -29.28 -19.24
C ALA A 50 17.81 -28.03 -19.92
N LEU A 51 16.98 -26.99 -20.09
CA LEU A 51 17.37 -25.71 -20.70
C LEU A 51 17.78 -24.65 -19.68
N ARG A 52 17.59 -24.95 -18.38
CA ARG A 52 17.73 -23.96 -17.28
C ARG A 52 16.97 -22.67 -17.57
N LYS A 53 15.80 -22.77 -18.20
CA LYS A 53 14.97 -21.67 -18.66
C LYS A 53 13.56 -21.75 -18.05
N GLY A 54 12.96 -20.62 -17.76
CA GLY A 54 11.60 -20.58 -17.22
C GLY A 54 11.01 -19.19 -17.24
N THR A 55 9.73 -19.11 -16.90
CA THR A 55 8.96 -17.87 -16.81
C THR A 55 8.06 -17.92 -15.59
N SER A 56 7.59 -16.76 -15.12
CA SER A 56 6.60 -16.65 -14.07
C SER A 56 5.28 -16.12 -14.64
N ALA A 57 4.18 -16.67 -14.18
CA ALA A 57 2.85 -16.19 -14.54
C ALA A 57 2.66 -14.73 -14.09
N ASN A 58 2.04 -13.92 -14.94
CA ASN A 58 1.70 -12.54 -14.61
C ASN A 58 0.59 -12.46 -13.54
N ALA A 59 0.11 -11.26 -13.23
CA ALA A 59 -0.95 -11.01 -12.22
C ALA A 59 -2.25 -11.79 -12.48
N TYR A 60 -2.44 -12.26 -13.70
CA TYR A 60 -3.65 -12.94 -14.18
C TYR A 60 -3.44 -14.42 -14.43
N GLY A 61 -2.32 -14.98 -13.93
CA GLY A 61 -1.97 -16.37 -14.09
C GLY A 61 -1.49 -16.75 -15.51
N TYR A 62 -1.38 -15.80 -16.43
CA TYR A 62 -0.88 -16.05 -17.77
C TYR A 62 0.65 -16.19 -17.78
N TYR A 63 1.14 -17.22 -18.44
CA TYR A 63 2.56 -17.44 -18.70
C TYR A 63 2.82 -17.63 -20.20
N ALA A 64 3.99 -17.26 -20.66
CA ALA A 64 4.48 -17.59 -21.99
C ALA A 64 5.98 -17.88 -21.92
N LEU A 65 6.42 -18.93 -22.63
CA LEU A 65 7.80 -19.40 -22.65
C LEU A 65 8.14 -19.88 -24.03
N THR A 66 9.25 -19.40 -24.61
CA THR A 66 9.73 -19.82 -25.92
C THR A 66 10.75 -20.94 -25.76
N LEU A 67 10.52 -22.08 -26.46
CA LEU A 67 11.28 -23.32 -26.35
C LEU A 67 11.71 -23.83 -27.74
N PRO A 68 12.79 -24.62 -27.86
CA PRO A 68 13.07 -25.35 -29.06
C PRO A 68 12.03 -26.47 -29.27
N PRO A 69 11.74 -26.87 -30.54
CA PRO A 69 10.84 -27.98 -30.81
C PRO A 69 11.40 -29.30 -30.29
N GLY A 70 10.50 -30.24 -30.00
CA GLY A 70 10.83 -31.58 -29.52
C GLY A 70 10.28 -31.89 -28.13
N GLN A 71 10.86 -32.91 -27.51
CA GLN A 71 10.45 -33.33 -26.17
C GLN A 71 11.01 -32.38 -25.10
N GLN A 72 10.15 -31.84 -24.27
CA GLN A 72 10.48 -30.92 -23.19
C GLN A 72 9.87 -31.41 -21.88
N GLU A 73 10.65 -31.39 -20.80
CA GLU A 73 10.16 -31.61 -19.47
C GLU A 73 9.87 -30.26 -18.81
N LEU A 74 8.61 -30.03 -18.40
CA LEU A 74 8.18 -28.81 -17.75
C LEU A 74 7.85 -29.07 -16.28
N GLU A 75 8.36 -28.24 -15.41
CA GLU A 75 8.05 -28.20 -14.00
C GLU A 75 7.20 -26.95 -13.71
N ILE A 76 5.96 -27.17 -13.26
CA ILE A 76 5.04 -26.10 -12.86
C ILE A 76 4.91 -26.08 -11.35
N SER A 77 5.08 -24.90 -10.75
CA SER A 77 5.14 -24.78 -9.31
C SER A 77 4.61 -23.45 -8.80
N PHE A 78 4.01 -23.49 -7.60
CA PHE A 78 3.56 -22.32 -6.85
C PHE A 78 3.64 -22.57 -5.35
N VAL A 79 3.85 -21.53 -4.55
CA VAL A 79 3.99 -21.65 -3.08
C VAL A 79 2.71 -22.19 -2.47
N GLY A 80 2.82 -23.28 -1.70
CA GLY A 80 1.68 -23.95 -1.07
C GLY A 80 0.96 -24.96 -1.95
N TYR A 81 1.46 -25.20 -3.18
CA TYR A 81 0.91 -26.17 -4.12
C TYR A 81 1.89 -27.29 -4.40
N ARG A 82 1.35 -28.45 -4.83
CA ARG A 82 2.18 -29.56 -5.30
C ARG A 82 2.81 -29.21 -6.62
N LYS A 83 4.11 -29.46 -6.74
CA LYS A 83 4.84 -29.33 -8.01
C LYS A 83 4.29 -30.34 -9.02
N LEU A 84 4.02 -29.88 -10.23
CA LEU A 84 3.61 -30.68 -11.35
C LEU A 84 4.79 -30.79 -12.31
N THR A 85 5.19 -32.02 -12.67
CA THR A 85 6.25 -32.29 -13.66
C THR A 85 5.64 -33.11 -14.78
N LEU A 86 5.80 -32.64 -16.02
CA LEU A 86 5.24 -33.26 -17.21
C LEU A 86 6.23 -33.21 -18.38
N SER A 87 6.29 -34.29 -19.12
CA SER A 87 7.05 -34.37 -20.38
C SER A 87 6.09 -34.20 -21.56
N LEU A 88 6.36 -33.20 -22.40
CA LEU A 88 5.54 -32.84 -23.56
C LEU A 88 6.37 -32.83 -24.81
N ILE A 89 5.76 -33.26 -25.94
CA ILE A 89 6.35 -33.15 -27.26
C ILE A 89 5.70 -31.97 -27.97
N ILE A 90 6.48 -30.94 -28.31
CA ILE A 90 5.99 -29.66 -28.79
C ILE A 90 6.67 -29.37 -30.16
N TYR A 91 5.86 -29.17 -31.22
CA TYR A 91 6.35 -28.84 -32.58
C TYR A 91 5.74 -27.57 -33.18
N SER A 92 4.74 -26.97 -32.50
CA SER A 92 4.09 -25.73 -32.94
C SER A 92 3.69 -24.88 -31.71
N ASP A 93 3.44 -23.60 -31.91
CA ASP A 93 2.90 -22.73 -30.89
C ASP A 93 1.66 -23.34 -30.23
N THR A 94 1.68 -23.42 -28.90
CA THR A 94 0.72 -24.24 -28.18
C THR A 94 0.24 -23.47 -26.90
N VAL A 95 -1.09 -23.50 -26.67
CA VAL A 95 -1.68 -22.98 -25.46
C VAL A 95 -2.04 -24.11 -24.51
N ILE A 96 -1.41 -24.18 -23.35
CA ILE A 96 -1.60 -25.22 -22.33
C ILE A 96 -1.95 -24.57 -21.00
N ASN A 97 -3.14 -24.88 -20.47
CA ASN A 97 -3.55 -24.41 -19.15
C ASN A 97 -3.19 -25.48 -18.10
N TRP A 98 -2.68 -25.03 -16.95
CA TRP A 98 -2.30 -25.89 -15.85
C TRP A 98 -3.23 -25.71 -14.65
N GLU A 99 -3.57 -26.81 -13.99
CA GLU A 99 -4.26 -26.82 -12.71
C GLU A 99 -3.33 -27.40 -11.63
N LEU A 100 -3.06 -26.63 -10.58
CA LEU A 100 -2.25 -27.05 -9.45
C LEU A 100 -3.14 -27.39 -8.26
N ALA A 101 -2.84 -28.52 -7.60
CA ALA A 101 -3.50 -28.90 -6.35
C ALA A 101 -2.75 -28.30 -5.16
N SER A 102 -3.50 -27.77 -4.16
CA SER A 102 -2.90 -27.32 -2.92
C SER A 102 -2.19 -28.48 -2.20
N GLY A 103 -0.99 -28.22 -1.68
CA GLY A 103 -0.10 -29.24 -1.08
C GLY A 103 -0.47 -29.69 0.34
N LEU A 104 -1.71 -29.60 0.78
CA LEU A 104 -2.15 -29.88 2.16
C LEU A 104 -2.43 -31.38 2.44
N GLU A 105 -1.74 -32.31 1.80
CA GLU A 105 -1.76 -33.69 2.26
C GLU A 105 -0.47 -34.07 2.99
N VAL A 106 -0.67 -34.66 4.15
CA VAL A 106 0.34 -35.11 5.09
C VAL A 106 1.04 -36.40 4.58
N GLY A 107 2.17 -36.27 4.24
CA GLY A 107 3.32 -37.09 4.11
C GLY A 107 4.44 -36.10 4.00
N GLU A 108 5.47 -36.27 4.76
CA GLU A 108 6.68 -35.44 4.82
C GLU A 108 6.75 -34.41 3.68
N VAL A 109 5.99 -33.28 3.84
CA VAL A 109 6.05 -32.19 2.89
C VAL A 109 7.41 -31.57 3.15
N SER A 110 8.42 -32.11 2.50
CA SER A 110 9.51 -31.35 2.01
C SER A 110 8.86 -30.25 1.14
N ILE A 111 8.38 -29.18 1.79
CA ILE A 111 8.20 -27.90 1.14
C ILE A 111 9.63 -27.54 0.77
N THR A 112 10.04 -28.02 -0.39
CA THR A 112 11.32 -27.65 -0.97
C THR A 112 11.24 -26.14 -1.14
N GLY A 113 11.84 -25.42 -0.18
CA GLY A 113 11.94 -23.96 -0.18
C GLY A 113 12.56 -23.38 -1.45
N HIS A 114 13.13 -24.24 -2.26
CA HIS A 114 13.74 -23.95 -3.56
C HIS A 114 12.82 -23.26 -4.57
N LEU A 115 11.48 -23.37 -4.46
CA LEU A 115 10.58 -22.85 -5.50
C LEU A 115 10.20 -21.39 -5.28
N LYS A 116 10.00 -20.97 -4.03
CA LYS A 116 9.79 -19.55 -3.69
C LYS A 116 11.11 -18.78 -3.85
N ASP A 117 12.20 -19.40 -3.42
CA ASP A 117 13.55 -18.87 -3.53
C ASP A 117 13.91 -18.61 -5.00
N ASN A 118 13.56 -19.51 -5.93
CA ASN A 118 13.90 -19.37 -7.33
C ASN A 118 13.21 -18.18 -8.02
N THR A 119 11.95 -17.87 -7.72
CA THR A 119 11.24 -16.75 -8.36
C THR A 119 11.76 -15.40 -7.88
N ILE A 120 11.91 -15.21 -6.56
CA ILE A 120 12.42 -13.97 -5.96
C ILE A 120 13.91 -13.81 -6.26
N ILE A 121 14.68 -14.90 -6.17
CA ILE A 121 16.12 -14.90 -6.48
C ILE A 121 16.35 -14.56 -7.95
N ARG A 122 15.53 -15.05 -8.86
CA ARG A 122 15.65 -14.82 -10.31
C ARG A 122 15.08 -13.51 -10.78
N SER A 123 14.22 -12.86 -9.99
CA SER A 123 13.75 -11.50 -10.30
C SER A 123 14.93 -10.54 -10.38
N ALA A 124 15.01 -9.74 -11.44
CA ALA A 124 16.01 -8.69 -11.58
C ALA A 124 15.68 -7.44 -10.72
N ILE A 125 14.54 -7.43 -10.08
CA ILE A 125 14.05 -6.28 -9.29
C ILE A 125 14.48 -6.44 -7.82
N PRO A 126 15.23 -5.48 -7.23
CA PRO A 126 15.51 -5.46 -5.80
C PRO A 126 14.28 -5.05 -4.98
N GLY A 127 14.16 -5.51 -3.73
CA GLY A 127 13.15 -5.06 -2.78
C GLY A 127 11.70 -5.38 -3.19
N VAL A 128 11.44 -6.55 -3.78
CA VAL A 128 10.10 -7.02 -4.17
C VAL A 128 9.63 -8.13 -3.25
N TYR A 129 8.42 -7.98 -2.71
CA TYR A 129 7.81 -8.97 -1.81
C TYR A 129 6.45 -9.43 -2.33
N TYR A 130 6.23 -10.74 -2.28
CA TYR A 130 4.95 -11.39 -2.57
C TYR A 130 4.38 -11.96 -1.28
N LEU A 131 3.23 -11.47 -0.85
CA LEU A 131 2.59 -11.85 0.39
C LEU A 131 1.18 -12.39 0.11
N SER A 132 0.89 -13.60 0.59
CA SER A 132 -0.49 -14.11 0.58
C SER A 132 -1.30 -13.55 1.75
N SER A 133 -2.63 -13.48 1.64
CA SER A 133 -3.53 -13.10 2.73
C SER A 133 -3.35 -13.96 3.98
N ASN A 134 -3.03 -15.24 3.82
CA ASN A 134 -2.76 -16.17 4.94
C ASN A 134 -1.62 -15.69 5.86
N ARG A 135 -0.61 -14.98 5.33
CA ARG A 135 0.46 -14.39 6.16
C ARG A 135 -0.05 -13.27 7.04
N ALA A 136 -0.97 -12.45 6.53
CA ALA A 136 -1.61 -11.40 7.33
C ALA A 136 -2.49 -11.99 8.44
N GLU A 137 -3.18 -13.09 8.18
CA GLU A 137 -4.00 -13.81 9.19
C GLU A 137 -3.16 -14.40 10.32
N LEU A 138 -1.94 -14.87 10.04
CA LEU A 138 -1.03 -15.44 11.04
C LEU A 138 -0.38 -14.37 11.92
N SER A 139 -0.23 -13.14 11.47
CA SER A 139 0.36 -12.04 12.25
C SER A 139 -0.48 -11.74 13.50
N PRO A 140 0.14 -11.31 14.63
CA PRO A 140 -0.61 -10.87 15.80
C PRO A 140 -1.61 -9.77 15.41
N SER A 141 -2.79 -9.84 15.97
CA SER A 141 -3.90 -8.95 15.63
C SER A 141 -4.01 -7.82 16.65
N LEU A 142 -4.06 -6.58 16.20
CA LEU A 142 -4.52 -5.49 17.06
C LEU A 142 -6.05 -5.50 17.09
N LEU A 143 -6.65 -5.45 18.26
CA LEU A 143 -8.10 -5.47 18.46
C LEU A 143 -8.80 -6.71 17.85
N GLY A 144 -8.06 -7.83 17.65
CA GLY A 144 -8.58 -9.04 17.06
C GLY A 144 -8.72 -9.02 15.52
N GLU A 145 -8.31 -7.96 14.86
CA GLU A 145 -8.35 -7.80 13.41
C GLU A 145 -7.01 -8.14 12.76
N SER A 146 -7.05 -8.99 11.73
CA SER A 146 -5.91 -9.22 10.84
C SER A 146 -5.82 -8.08 9.82
N ASP A 147 -4.60 -7.53 9.63
CA ASP A 147 -4.41 -6.32 8.83
C ASP A 147 -3.27 -6.50 7.82
N ALA A 148 -3.58 -6.23 6.55
CA ALA A 148 -2.64 -6.36 5.44
C ALA A 148 -1.48 -5.34 5.54
N LEU A 149 -1.77 -4.07 5.84
CA LEU A 149 -0.75 -3.02 5.92
C LEU A 149 0.15 -3.21 7.14
N LYS A 150 -0.39 -3.64 8.29
CA LYS A 150 0.43 -3.97 9.47
C LYS A 150 1.41 -5.11 9.21
N THR A 151 1.02 -6.10 8.41
CA THR A 151 1.94 -7.16 8.02
C THR A 151 3.09 -6.63 7.15
N ILE A 152 2.80 -5.67 6.26
CA ILE A 152 3.81 -5.01 5.41
C ILE A 152 4.73 -4.12 6.26
N GLN A 153 4.24 -3.48 7.31
CA GLN A 153 5.05 -2.69 8.25
C GLN A 153 6.13 -3.51 8.99
N LEU A 154 6.00 -4.85 9.03
CA LEU A 154 7.02 -5.74 9.58
C LEU A 154 8.18 -6.03 8.60
N LEU A 155 8.14 -5.50 7.37
CA LEU A 155 9.22 -5.62 6.40
C LEU A 155 10.25 -4.51 6.59
N PRO A 156 11.56 -4.77 6.37
CA PRO A 156 12.59 -3.74 6.47
C PRO A 156 12.35 -2.61 5.48
N GLY A 157 12.64 -1.37 5.90
CA GLY A 157 12.42 -0.15 5.10
C GLY A 157 10.98 0.35 5.06
N VAL A 158 10.05 -0.31 5.75
CA VAL A 158 8.65 0.09 5.88
C VAL A 158 8.35 0.48 7.31
N LYS A 159 7.93 1.69 7.54
CA LYS A 159 7.69 2.24 8.88
C LYS A 159 6.23 2.69 9.02
N SER A 160 5.67 2.50 10.21
CA SER A 160 4.43 3.19 10.58
C SER A 160 4.71 4.68 10.79
N GLY A 161 3.72 5.54 10.66
CA GLY A 161 3.81 6.94 11.09
C GLY A 161 4.02 7.03 12.59
N ASN A 162 2.98 6.77 13.36
CA ASN A 162 3.00 6.67 14.80
C ASN A 162 2.68 5.23 15.24
N GLU A 163 2.83 4.96 16.54
CA GLU A 163 2.52 3.64 17.11
C GLU A 163 1.08 3.23 16.76
N GLY A 164 0.92 2.00 16.32
CA GLY A 164 -0.38 1.40 16.02
C GLY A 164 -1.05 1.86 14.74
N THR A 165 -0.53 2.86 14.02
CA THR A 165 -1.14 3.34 12.78
C THR A 165 -0.87 2.43 11.59
N SER A 166 -1.83 2.31 10.66
CA SER A 166 -1.75 1.48 9.44
C SER A 166 -1.05 2.17 8.27
N GLY A 167 -0.77 3.47 8.36
CA GLY A 167 -0.05 4.20 7.32
C GLY A 167 1.36 3.65 7.11
N ILE A 168 1.83 3.65 5.86
CA ILE A 168 3.18 3.18 5.52
C ILE A 168 4.06 4.32 5.02
N ASN A 169 5.28 4.39 5.56
CA ASN A 169 6.37 5.25 5.10
C ASN A 169 7.49 4.36 4.59
N VAL A 170 7.75 4.38 3.30
CA VAL A 170 8.72 3.50 2.67
C VAL A 170 9.97 4.28 2.30
N ARG A 171 11.14 3.83 2.82
CA ARG A 171 12.44 4.45 2.51
C ARG A 171 12.42 5.97 2.66
N GLY A 172 11.86 6.45 3.79
CA GLY A 172 11.77 7.88 4.14
C GLY A 172 10.76 8.69 3.32
N GLY A 173 9.94 8.05 2.49
CA GLY A 173 8.82 8.68 1.80
C GLY A 173 7.66 8.96 2.73
N SER A 174 6.84 9.97 2.42
CA SER A 174 5.55 10.24 3.07
C SER A 174 4.46 9.28 2.58
N HIS A 175 3.32 9.27 3.26
CA HIS A 175 2.21 8.36 2.93
C HIS A 175 1.71 8.51 1.50
N ASP A 176 1.61 9.75 1.01
CA ASP A 176 1.16 10.09 -0.36
C ASP A 176 2.13 9.64 -1.46
N GLN A 177 3.38 9.34 -1.11
CA GLN A 177 4.40 8.89 -2.05
C GLN A 177 4.33 7.38 -2.34
N ASN A 178 3.40 6.66 -1.74
CA ASN A 178 3.16 5.25 -1.98
C ASN A 178 1.92 5.06 -2.86
N LEU A 179 2.04 4.26 -3.91
CA LEU A 179 0.91 3.86 -4.75
C LEU A 179 0.26 2.61 -4.17
N ILE A 180 -0.92 2.75 -3.58
CA ILE A 180 -1.65 1.62 -3.02
C ILE A 180 -2.84 1.33 -3.92
N LEU A 181 -2.87 0.13 -4.48
CA LEU A 181 -3.84 -0.32 -5.47
C LEU A 181 -4.67 -1.48 -4.91
N LEU A 182 -5.96 -1.44 -5.15
CA LEU A 182 -6.86 -2.59 -4.97
C LEU A 182 -7.43 -2.98 -6.35
N ASP A 183 -7.12 -4.19 -6.79
CA ASP A 183 -7.40 -4.63 -8.18
C ASP A 183 -6.93 -3.62 -9.24
N GLY A 184 -5.74 -3.02 -9.03
CA GLY A 184 -5.12 -2.07 -9.95
C GLY A 184 -5.72 -0.66 -9.93
N VAL A 185 -6.64 -0.34 -9.01
CA VAL A 185 -7.27 0.97 -8.81
C VAL A 185 -6.68 1.66 -7.59
N PRO A 186 -6.25 2.93 -7.66
CA PRO A 186 -5.73 3.68 -6.52
C PRO A 186 -6.75 3.84 -5.40
N VAL A 187 -6.31 3.60 -4.15
CA VAL A 187 -7.05 3.89 -2.91
C VAL A 187 -6.31 5.01 -2.18
N TYR A 188 -6.96 6.15 -2.00
CA TYR A 188 -6.29 7.39 -1.55
C TYR A 188 -6.17 7.52 -0.04
N ASN A 189 -7.13 7.00 0.73
CA ASN A 189 -7.04 6.87 2.17
C ASN A 189 -7.20 5.40 2.55
N THR A 190 -6.20 4.83 3.19
CA THR A 190 -6.14 3.41 3.49
C THR A 190 -6.45 3.07 4.94
N ASN A 191 -7.04 4.02 5.68
CA ASN A 191 -7.14 3.96 7.14
C ASN A 191 -8.59 3.98 7.61
N HIS A 192 -8.91 3.08 8.56
CA HIS A 192 -10.05 3.14 9.45
C HIS A 192 -9.61 3.48 10.87
N LEU A 193 -10.54 3.89 11.72
CA LEU A 193 -10.33 4.15 13.14
C LEU A 193 -9.11 5.07 13.36
N PHE A 194 -9.09 6.22 12.65
CA PHE A 194 -7.99 7.20 12.72
C PHE A 194 -6.59 6.60 12.48
N GLY A 195 -6.51 5.55 11.67
CA GLY A 195 -5.26 4.89 11.30
C GLY A 195 -4.96 3.59 12.05
N TYR A 196 -5.73 3.18 13.03
CA TYR A 196 -5.46 1.94 13.77
C TYR A 196 -5.77 0.65 13.00
N LEU A 197 -6.61 0.71 11.98
CA LEU A 197 -6.93 -0.42 11.09
C LEU A 197 -6.84 0.03 9.63
N SER A 198 -6.48 -0.90 8.74
CA SER A 198 -6.53 -0.64 7.31
C SER A 198 -7.91 -0.89 6.72
N THR A 199 -8.16 -0.24 5.58
CA THR A 199 -9.38 -0.42 4.79
C THR A 199 -9.43 -1.76 4.06
N PHE A 200 -8.33 -2.53 4.05
CA PHE A 200 -8.24 -3.79 3.31
C PHE A 200 -8.72 -4.97 4.15
N ASN A 201 -9.90 -5.50 3.82
CA ASN A 201 -10.40 -6.72 4.41
C ASN A 201 -9.59 -7.93 3.90
N THR A 202 -8.83 -8.58 4.80
CA THR A 202 -7.98 -9.73 4.45
C THR A 202 -8.76 -10.92 3.89
N ASP A 203 -10.06 -11.05 4.22
CA ASP A 203 -10.92 -12.12 3.69
C ASP A 203 -11.21 -11.94 2.18
N ALA A 204 -11.26 -10.68 1.71
CA ALA A 204 -11.47 -10.34 0.30
C ALA A 204 -10.18 -10.30 -0.52
N VAL A 205 -9.00 -10.14 0.13
CA VAL A 205 -7.70 -10.07 -0.53
C VAL A 205 -7.16 -11.47 -0.79
N ARG A 206 -6.66 -11.73 -2.00
CA ARG A 206 -5.99 -12.97 -2.41
C ARG A 206 -4.48 -12.90 -2.16
N ASP A 207 -3.83 -11.89 -2.75
CA ASP A 207 -2.39 -11.69 -2.71
C ASP A 207 -2.03 -10.19 -2.73
N MET A 208 -0.79 -9.91 -2.32
CA MET A 208 -0.22 -8.58 -2.26
C MET A 208 1.17 -8.60 -2.89
N ARG A 209 1.44 -7.66 -3.80
CA ARG A 209 2.75 -7.42 -4.40
C ARG A 209 3.26 -6.07 -3.95
N PHE A 210 4.39 -6.05 -3.31
CA PHE A 210 4.99 -4.85 -2.74
C PHE A 210 6.36 -4.58 -3.35
N PHE A 211 6.54 -3.38 -3.91
CA PHE A 211 7.76 -2.92 -4.56
C PHE A 211 8.31 -1.72 -3.79
N LYS A 212 9.51 -1.86 -3.22
CA LYS A 212 10.25 -0.76 -2.56
C LYS A 212 11.30 -0.13 -3.48
N GLY A 213 11.74 -0.85 -4.52
CA GLY A 213 12.72 -0.45 -5.51
C GLY A 213 12.47 -1.14 -6.84
N GLY A 214 13.17 -0.72 -7.89
CA GLY A 214 13.03 -1.31 -9.22
C GLY A 214 11.59 -1.33 -9.74
N ILE A 215 10.79 -0.30 -9.44
CA ILE A 215 9.36 -0.26 -9.76
C ILE A 215 9.15 -0.38 -11.27
N PRO A 216 8.39 -1.38 -11.78
CA PRO A 216 8.13 -1.57 -13.21
C PRO A 216 7.52 -0.33 -13.88
N ALA A 217 7.82 -0.12 -15.19
CA ALA A 217 7.41 1.08 -15.94
C ALA A 217 5.87 1.25 -16.05
N ARG A 218 5.10 0.18 -15.90
CA ARG A 218 3.63 0.21 -15.86
C ARG A 218 3.05 0.96 -14.66
N TYR A 219 3.82 1.14 -13.58
CA TYR A 219 3.40 1.91 -12.40
C TYR A 219 4.01 3.31 -12.46
N GLY A 220 3.22 4.33 -12.20
CA GLY A 220 3.65 5.73 -12.15
C GLY A 220 2.85 6.56 -11.17
N GLY A 221 3.19 7.85 -11.06
CA GLY A 221 2.43 8.83 -10.27
C GLY A 221 2.74 8.84 -8.77
N ARG A 222 3.77 8.12 -8.30
CA ARG A 222 4.24 8.13 -6.91
C ARG A 222 5.76 8.02 -6.84
N LEU A 223 6.37 8.41 -5.69
CA LEU A 223 7.81 8.58 -5.54
C LEU A 223 8.51 7.51 -4.70
N SER A 224 7.78 6.60 -4.03
CA SER A 224 8.40 5.76 -3.01
C SER A 224 8.19 4.27 -3.20
N SER A 225 6.96 3.79 -3.23
CA SER A 225 6.66 2.37 -3.34
C SER A 225 5.37 2.11 -4.09
N VAL A 226 5.17 0.85 -4.45
CA VAL A 226 3.89 0.36 -4.99
C VAL A 226 3.44 -0.85 -4.19
N LEU A 227 2.22 -0.81 -3.69
CA LEU A 227 1.52 -1.94 -3.09
C LEU A 227 0.30 -2.25 -3.96
N ASP A 228 0.32 -3.41 -4.59
CA ASP A 228 -0.74 -3.87 -5.50
C ASP A 228 -1.44 -5.08 -4.86
N LEU A 229 -2.66 -4.86 -4.34
CA LEU A 229 -3.50 -5.88 -3.73
C LEU A 229 -4.49 -6.41 -4.76
N SER A 230 -4.57 -7.73 -4.88
CA SER A 230 -5.55 -8.42 -5.73
C SER A 230 -6.67 -8.99 -4.88
N MET A 231 -7.93 -8.70 -5.24
CA MET A 231 -9.09 -9.35 -4.60
C MET A 231 -9.26 -10.78 -5.12
N LYS A 232 -9.84 -11.66 -4.28
CA LYS A 232 -10.29 -13.00 -4.69
C LYS A 232 -11.25 -12.90 -5.88
N GLU A 233 -11.19 -13.90 -6.76
CA GLU A 233 -12.05 -13.95 -7.96
C GLU A 233 -13.38 -14.68 -7.71
N GLY A 234 -13.48 -15.35 -6.56
CA GLY A 234 -14.58 -16.25 -6.23
C GLY A 234 -14.40 -17.64 -6.81
N ASN A 235 -14.94 -18.64 -6.13
CA ASN A 235 -14.80 -20.04 -6.50
C ASN A 235 -15.71 -20.36 -7.72
N LEU A 236 -15.11 -20.89 -8.79
CA LEU A 236 -15.82 -21.30 -10.01
C LEU A 236 -16.55 -22.63 -9.89
N LYS A 237 -16.23 -23.45 -8.87
CA LYS A 237 -16.66 -24.85 -8.76
C LYS A 237 -17.66 -25.10 -7.64
N GLU A 238 -17.43 -24.52 -6.45
CA GLU A 238 -18.24 -24.74 -5.24
C GLU A 238 -18.53 -23.40 -4.52
N ALA A 239 -19.71 -23.33 -3.88
CA ALA A 239 -20.03 -22.20 -3.01
C ALA A 239 -19.35 -22.40 -1.65
N GLY A 240 -18.89 -21.31 -1.07
CA GLY A 240 -18.25 -21.28 0.23
C GLY A 240 -18.28 -19.90 0.85
N GLY A 241 -17.71 -19.77 2.03
CA GLY A 241 -17.65 -18.49 2.70
C GLY A 241 -16.73 -18.51 3.92
N HIS A 242 -16.52 -17.31 4.45
CA HIS A 242 -15.77 -17.09 5.68
C HIS A 242 -16.52 -16.09 6.55
N PHE A 243 -16.78 -16.45 7.79
CA PHE A 243 -17.37 -15.58 8.80
C PHE A 243 -16.37 -15.39 9.95
N SER A 244 -16.19 -14.18 10.42
CA SER A 244 -15.34 -13.91 11.56
C SER A 244 -15.87 -12.78 12.44
N VAL A 245 -15.58 -12.91 13.74
CA VAL A 245 -16.00 -11.98 14.79
C VAL A 245 -14.80 -11.63 15.64
N SER A 246 -14.63 -10.33 15.89
CA SER A 246 -13.62 -9.75 16.76
C SER A 246 -14.25 -8.79 17.78
N PRO A 247 -13.53 -8.30 18.80
CA PRO A 247 -14.07 -7.32 19.75
C PRO A 247 -14.57 -6.03 19.09
N VAL A 248 -14.06 -5.67 17.91
CA VAL A 248 -14.35 -4.38 17.27
C VAL A 248 -15.16 -4.49 15.99
N SER A 249 -15.19 -5.67 15.33
CA SER A 249 -15.88 -5.83 14.05
C SER A 249 -16.35 -7.26 13.78
N GLY A 250 -17.32 -7.36 12.84
CA GLY A 250 -17.70 -8.62 12.20
C GLY A 250 -17.45 -8.57 10.71
N ARG A 251 -17.08 -9.73 10.16
CA ARG A 251 -16.77 -9.92 8.74
C ARG A 251 -17.52 -11.12 8.20
N LEU A 252 -18.04 -10.98 6.99
CA LEU A 252 -18.65 -12.07 6.24
C LEU A 252 -18.19 -12.00 4.79
N MET A 253 -17.66 -13.09 4.27
CA MET A 253 -17.32 -13.25 2.87
C MET A 253 -18.05 -14.46 2.32
N LEU A 254 -18.66 -14.30 1.15
CA LEU A 254 -19.34 -15.35 0.42
C LEU A 254 -18.77 -15.40 -1.00
N GLU A 255 -18.52 -16.59 -1.48
CA GLU A 255 -18.02 -16.83 -2.84
C GLU A 255 -18.67 -18.08 -3.45
N GLY A 256 -18.72 -18.12 -4.78
CA GLY A 256 -19.25 -19.30 -5.46
C GLY A 256 -19.47 -19.09 -6.94
N PRO A 257 -19.91 -20.16 -7.64
CA PRO A 257 -20.22 -20.05 -9.06
C PRO A 257 -21.58 -19.36 -9.28
N LEU A 258 -21.61 -18.35 -10.15
CA LEU A 258 -22.85 -17.91 -10.82
C LEU A 258 -23.25 -18.92 -11.90
N LYS A 259 -22.24 -19.43 -12.63
CA LYS A 259 -22.35 -20.55 -13.56
C LYS A 259 -21.07 -21.36 -13.45
N LYS A 260 -21.19 -22.63 -13.07
CA LYS A 260 -20.06 -23.54 -12.84
C LYS A 260 -19.07 -23.50 -14.00
N ASP A 261 -17.78 -23.36 -13.66
CA ASP A 261 -16.63 -23.30 -14.55
C ASP A 261 -16.65 -22.13 -15.58
N VAL A 262 -17.63 -21.21 -15.49
CA VAL A 262 -17.81 -20.10 -16.42
C VAL A 262 -17.83 -18.74 -15.71
N ALA A 263 -18.57 -18.61 -14.62
CA ALA A 263 -18.66 -17.34 -13.92
C ALA A 263 -18.72 -17.55 -12.39
N SER A 264 -18.00 -16.72 -11.65
CA SER A 264 -18.01 -16.71 -10.19
C SER A 264 -18.25 -15.34 -9.62
N TYR A 265 -18.63 -15.32 -8.34
CA TYR A 265 -18.76 -14.11 -7.55
C TYR A 265 -18.02 -14.22 -6.23
N MET A 266 -17.59 -13.09 -5.72
CA MET A 266 -17.14 -12.89 -4.35
C MET A 266 -17.77 -11.62 -3.81
N ILE A 267 -18.40 -11.72 -2.62
CA ILE A 267 -18.94 -10.57 -1.88
C ILE A 267 -18.41 -10.66 -0.45
N SER A 268 -17.86 -9.57 0.06
CA SER A 268 -17.36 -9.49 1.42
C SER A 268 -17.79 -8.20 2.08
N GLY A 269 -18.34 -8.30 3.29
CA GLY A 269 -18.72 -7.17 4.13
C GLY A 269 -17.96 -7.21 5.46
N ARG A 270 -17.53 -6.04 5.94
CA ARG A 270 -17.00 -5.82 7.28
C ARG A 270 -17.69 -4.61 7.90
N ARG A 271 -18.10 -4.70 9.17
CA ARG A 271 -18.66 -3.59 9.93
C ARG A 271 -18.10 -3.58 11.35
N SER A 272 -17.72 -2.40 11.84
CA SER A 272 -17.41 -2.21 13.25
C SER A 272 -18.67 -2.08 14.08
N TRP A 273 -18.58 -2.47 15.35
CA TRP A 273 -19.64 -2.29 16.34
C TRP A 273 -19.17 -1.54 17.60
N ILE A 274 -18.11 -0.74 17.48
CA ILE A 274 -17.58 0.11 18.55
C ILE A 274 -18.68 1.05 19.10
N ASP A 275 -19.64 1.45 18.23
CA ASP A 275 -20.80 2.26 18.60
C ASP A 275 -21.76 1.56 19.57
N LEU A 276 -21.83 0.23 19.57
CA LEU A 276 -22.81 -0.49 20.40
C LEU A 276 -22.51 -0.42 21.92
N PRO A 277 -21.29 -0.69 22.41
CA PRO A 277 -20.94 -0.51 23.81
C PRO A 277 -21.13 0.93 24.28
N LEU A 278 -20.75 1.92 23.46
CA LEU A 278 -20.91 3.33 23.78
C LEU A 278 -22.39 3.75 23.91
N ARG A 279 -23.26 3.24 23.01
CA ARG A 279 -24.71 3.46 23.12
C ARG A 279 -25.33 2.78 24.33
N LEU A 280 -24.86 1.58 24.69
CA LEU A 280 -25.33 0.88 25.86
C LEU A 280 -24.93 1.63 27.15
N GLU A 281 -23.69 2.09 27.21
CA GLU A 281 -23.19 2.88 28.33
C GLU A 281 -23.99 4.18 28.49
N GLN A 282 -24.26 4.90 27.40
CA GLN A 282 -25.12 6.09 27.41
C GLN A 282 -26.54 5.80 27.89
N LEU A 283 -27.13 4.66 27.49
CA LEU A 283 -28.46 4.27 27.96
C LEU A 283 -28.49 3.99 29.46
N ILE A 284 -27.38 3.54 30.05
CA ILE A 284 -27.23 3.24 31.47
C ILE A 284 -26.90 4.50 32.27
N SER A 285 -25.97 5.35 31.78
CA SER A 285 -25.53 6.56 32.46
C SER A 285 -26.57 7.68 32.38
N GLY A 286 -27.43 7.70 31.37
CA GLY A 286 -28.36 8.80 31.10
C GLY A 286 -27.68 10.06 30.60
N ASP A 287 -26.42 9.98 30.16
CA ASP A 287 -25.65 11.12 29.68
C ASP A 287 -26.31 11.77 28.46
N LEU A 288 -26.31 13.09 28.43
CA LEU A 288 -26.82 13.90 27.32
C LEU A 288 -25.82 14.04 26.17
N GLU A 289 -24.59 13.56 26.37
CA GLU A 289 -23.56 13.54 25.37
C GLU A 289 -23.46 12.15 24.72
N THR A 290 -23.54 12.09 23.40
CA THR A 290 -23.40 10.86 22.62
C THR A 290 -22.16 10.91 21.78
N LEU A 291 -21.20 10.05 22.07
CA LEU A 291 -20.02 9.82 21.27
C LEU A 291 -20.18 8.50 20.50
N GLY A 292 -19.87 8.49 19.21
CA GLY A 292 -19.89 7.24 18.44
C GLY A 292 -18.92 7.22 17.28
N TYR A 293 -18.45 5.99 17.00
CA TYR A 293 -17.62 5.71 15.85
C TYR A 293 -18.05 4.41 15.18
N THR A 294 -18.18 4.45 13.86
CA THR A 294 -18.47 3.27 13.04
C THR A 294 -17.68 3.29 11.74
N PHE A 295 -17.33 2.10 11.25
CA PHE A 295 -16.85 1.94 9.88
C PHE A 295 -17.46 0.70 9.23
N TYR A 296 -17.47 0.69 7.91
CA TYR A 296 -17.80 -0.49 7.12
C TYR A 296 -16.99 -0.57 5.85
N ASP A 297 -16.80 -1.79 5.34
CA ASP A 297 -16.27 -2.11 4.02
C ASP A 297 -17.20 -3.07 3.30
N LEU A 298 -17.36 -2.84 2.01
CA LEU A 298 -18.02 -3.73 1.08
C LEU A 298 -17.07 -3.99 -0.09
N ASN A 299 -16.79 -5.26 -0.37
CA ASN A 299 -16.06 -5.71 -1.53
C ASN A 299 -16.95 -6.62 -2.35
N ALA A 300 -17.00 -6.44 -3.67
CA ALA A 300 -17.72 -7.31 -4.57
C ALA A 300 -16.92 -7.51 -5.85
N LYS A 301 -16.87 -8.74 -6.35
CA LYS A 301 -16.19 -9.07 -7.62
C LYS A 301 -16.96 -10.13 -8.36
N ILE A 302 -17.09 -9.94 -9.65
CA ILE A 302 -17.62 -10.90 -10.61
C ILE A 302 -16.52 -11.22 -11.59
N ASN A 303 -16.32 -12.49 -11.87
CA ASN A 303 -15.41 -13.01 -12.86
C ASN A 303 -16.22 -13.80 -13.89
N TRP A 304 -16.03 -13.52 -15.17
CA TRP A 304 -16.71 -14.19 -16.26
C TRP A 304 -15.72 -14.62 -17.35
N ILE A 305 -15.69 -15.93 -17.61
CA ILE A 305 -14.94 -16.55 -18.69
C ILE A 305 -15.83 -16.59 -19.94
N ILE A 306 -15.52 -15.74 -20.92
CA ILE A 306 -16.26 -15.70 -22.20
C ILE A 306 -15.82 -16.88 -23.07
N SER A 307 -14.52 -17.13 -23.13
CA SER A 307 -13.91 -18.26 -23.83
C SER A 307 -12.51 -18.56 -23.22
N PRO A 308 -11.87 -19.68 -23.54
CA PRO A 308 -10.50 -19.92 -23.12
C PRO A 308 -9.59 -18.74 -23.49
N GLY A 309 -8.93 -18.16 -22.49
CA GLY A 309 -8.08 -16.98 -22.68
C GLY A 309 -8.78 -15.63 -22.79
N ASN A 310 -10.14 -15.57 -22.68
CA ASN A 310 -10.93 -14.33 -22.74
C ASN A 310 -11.80 -14.20 -21.49
N ARG A 311 -11.53 -13.18 -20.65
CA ARG A 311 -12.20 -12.95 -19.38
C ARG A 311 -12.55 -11.49 -19.14
N ILE A 312 -13.66 -11.29 -18.48
CA ILE A 312 -14.10 -9.98 -17.97
C ILE A 312 -14.24 -10.07 -16.44
N TYR A 313 -13.81 -9.02 -15.76
CA TYR A 313 -13.97 -8.84 -14.32
C TYR A 313 -14.67 -7.52 -14.05
N LEU A 314 -15.60 -7.54 -13.12
CA LEU A 314 -16.18 -6.35 -12.53
C LEU A 314 -15.89 -6.39 -11.04
N SER A 315 -15.15 -5.40 -10.53
CA SER A 315 -14.82 -5.29 -9.10
C SER A 315 -15.32 -3.96 -8.55
N HIS A 316 -15.83 -4.00 -7.34
CA HIS A 316 -16.26 -2.83 -6.58
C HIS A 316 -15.79 -2.91 -5.14
N TYR A 317 -15.31 -1.78 -4.61
CA TYR A 317 -14.99 -1.59 -3.21
C TYR A 317 -15.59 -0.29 -2.73
N GLN A 318 -16.17 -0.30 -1.53
CA GLN A 318 -16.63 0.87 -0.81
C GLN A 318 -16.32 0.72 0.67
N GLY A 319 -15.60 1.70 1.22
CA GLY A 319 -15.32 1.81 2.66
C GLY A 319 -15.71 3.18 3.17
N ARG A 320 -16.27 3.26 4.38
CA ARG A 320 -16.66 4.52 4.99
C ARG A 320 -16.51 4.46 6.48
N ASP A 321 -16.01 5.55 7.05
CA ASP A 321 -15.94 5.85 8.47
C ASP A 321 -16.91 6.97 8.81
N GLN A 322 -17.40 6.93 10.03
CA GLN A 322 -18.18 7.99 10.64
C GLN A 322 -17.85 8.12 12.11
N TYR A 323 -17.40 9.30 12.49
CA TYR A 323 -17.28 9.76 13.88
C TYR A 323 -18.33 10.82 14.13
N PHE A 324 -18.98 10.79 15.28
CA PHE A 324 -19.97 11.81 15.66
C PHE A 324 -19.97 12.05 17.15
N VAL A 325 -20.25 13.31 17.52
CA VAL A 325 -20.51 13.76 18.88
C VAL A 325 -21.81 14.56 18.85
N ASN A 326 -22.72 14.24 19.74
CA ASN A 326 -23.89 15.06 19.98
C ASN A 326 -23.92 15.42 21.47
N SER A 327 -23.91 16.71 21.77
CA SER A 327 -24.06 17.22 23.11
C SER A 327 -25.35 18.01 23.21
N LYS A 328 -26.12 17.79 24.24
CA LYS A 328 -27.37 18.46 24.46
C LYS A 328 -27.39 19.06 25.88
N ASP A 329 -27.55 20.34 25.94
CA ASP A 329 -27.81 21.08 27.17
C ASP A 329 -29.27 21.60 27.16
N SER A 330 -29.71 22.22 28.25
CA SER A 330 -31.06 22.74 28.40
C SER A 330 -31.48 23.73 27.30
N LEU A 331 -30.53 24.50 26.75
CA LEU A 331 -30.75 25.56 25.77
C LEU A 331 -30.08 25.30 24.41
N THR A 332 -29.08 24.43 24.38
CA THR A 332 -28.27 24.22 23.17
C THR A 332 -28.20 22.74 22.79
N THR A 333 -28.09 22.47 21.48
CA THR A 333 -27.76 21.16 20.96
C THR A 333 -26.65 21.33 19.95
N ASP A 334 -25.50 20.75 20.26
CA ASP A 334 -24.34 20.71 19.38
C ASP A 334 -24.22 19.33 18.71
N ARG A 335 -24.05 19.32 17.42
CA ARG A 335 -23.83 18.10 16.63
C ARG A 335 -22.57 18.27 15.81
N TYR A 336 -21.63 17.38 16.03
CA TYR A 336 -20.45 17.23 15.20
C TYR A 336 -20.49 15.89 14.48
N SER A 337 -20.25 15.88 13.18
CA SER A 337 -20.17 14.67 12.38
C SER A 337 -19.03 14.77 11.40
N PHE A 338 -18.14 13.79 11.44
CA PHE A 338 -17.02 13.66 10.53
C PHE A 338 -17.10 12.31 9.80
N LYS A 339 -17.14 12.36 8.47
CA LYS A 339 -17.32 11.18 7.61
C LYS A 339 -16.27 11.20 6.52
N TRP A 340 -15.60 10.06 6.31
CA TRP A 340 -14.63 9.89 5.22
C TRP A 340 -14.72 8.49 4.63
N GLY A 341 -14.15 8.31 3.44
CA GLY A 341 -14.11 6.98 2.82
C GLY A 341 -13.68 6.98 1.38
N ASN A 342 -13.51 5.77 0.86
CA ASN A 342 -13.17 5.50 -0.53
C ASN A 342 -14.26 4.69 -1.21
N GLN A 343 -14.35 4.88 -2.53
CA GLN A 343 -15.12 4.03 -3.42
C GLN A 343 -14.29 3.76 -4.67
N THR A 344 -14.15 2.50 -5.07
CA THR A 344 -13.50 2.13 -6.32
C THR A 344 -14.37 1.17 -7.11
N SER A 345 -14.36 1.31 -8.44
CA SER A 345 -15.02 0.39 -9.37
C SER A 345 -14.13 0.18 -10.56
N VAL A 346 -13.99 -1.06 -11.02
CA VAL A 346 -13.20 -1.37 -12.21
C VAL A 346 -13.87 -2.44 -13.06
N LEU A 347 -13.93 -2.16 -14.35
CA LEU A 347 -14.22 -3.13 -15.41
C LEU A 347 -12.89 -3.48 -16.08
N ARG A 348 -12.55 -4.76 -16.07
CA ARG A 348 -11.30 -5.28 -16.64
C ARG A 348 -11.57 -6.36 -17.67
N TRP A 349 -10.83 -6.31 -18.76
CA TRP A 349 -10.86 -7.29 -19.82
C TRP A 349 -9.46 -7.86 -20.05
N ASN A 350 -9.33 -9.17 -19.88
CA ASN A 350 -8.11 -9.94 -20.14
C ASN A 350 -8.31 -10.81 -21.36
N LEU A 351 -7.36 -10.75 -22.30
CA LEU A 351 -7.43 -11.49 -23.55
C LEU A 351 -6.05 -12.04 -23.94
N VAL A 352 -5.98 -13.33 -24.18
CA VAL A 352 -4.87 -13.98 -24.88
C VAL A 352 -5.11 -13.81 -26.37
N LEU A 353 -4.40 -12.86 -27.00
CA LEU A 353 -4.54 -12.53 -28.42
C LEU A 353 -3.91 -13.61 -29.31
N ALA A 354 -2.77 -14.14 -28.89
CA ALA A 354 -2.01 -15.20 -29.52
C ALA A 354 -1.11 -15.89 -28.47
N PRO A 355 -0.49 -17.03 -28.75
CA PRO A 355 0.35 -17.75 -27.78
C PRO A 355 1.44 -16.92 -27.10
N ALA A 356 1.97 -15.88 -27.77
CA ALA A 356 2.97 -14.99 -27.20
C ALA A 356 2.42 -13.64 -26.69
N TRP A 357 1.12 -13.37 -26.88
CA TRP A 357 0.52 -12.06 -26.66
C TRP A 357 -0.64 -12.10 -25.66
N PHE A 358 -0.52 -11.31 -24.61
CA PHE A 358 -1.58 -11.13 -23.61
C PHE A 358 -1.93 -9.66 -23.46
N MET A 359 -3.21 -9.36 -23.45
CA MET A 359 -3.76 -8.01 -23.27
C MET A 359 -4.56 -7.93 -21.97
N ASN A 360 -4.35 -6.85 -21.22
CA ASN A 360 -5.16 -6.47 -20.09
C ASN A 360 -5.60 -5.02 -20.27
N THR A 361 -6.90 -4.76 -20.36
CA THR A 361 -7.46 -3.41 -20.43
C THR A 361 -8.41 -3.20 -19.27
N SER A 362 -8.38 -2.05 -18.63
CA SER A 362 -9.25 -1.71 -17.52
C SER A 362 -9.72 -0.26 -17.59
N ALA A 363 -11.00 -0.06 -17.34
CA ALA A 363 -11.61 1.24 -17.09
C ALA A 363 -12.00 1.30 -15.63
N TYR A 364 -11.58 2.33 -14.90
CA TYR A 364 -11.85 2.43 -13.48
C TYR A 364 -12.28 3.82 -13.04
N HIS A 365 -13.00 3.84 -11.93
CA HIS A 365 -13.37 5.01 -11.16
C HIS A 365 -12.86 4.85 -9.74
N SER A 366 -12.22 5.88 -9.19
CA SER A 366 -11.77 5.96 -7.79
C SER A 366 -12.22 7.29 -7.20
N LEU A 367 -12.80 7.23 -6.01
CA LEU A 367 -13.32 8.38 -5.30
C LEU A 367 -12.90 8.32 -3.84
N TYR A 368 -12.28 9.39 -3.35
CA TYR A 368 -12.06 9.67 -1.95
C TYR A 368 -12.78 10.94 -1.56
N ARG A 369 -13.49 10.94 -0.42
CA ARG A 369 -14.13 12.13 0.14
C ARG A 369 -14.08 12.11 1.65
N PHE A 370 -13.94 13.30 2.23
CA PHE A 370 -14.34 13.54 3.60
C PHE A 370 -15.33 14.68 3.69
N ASN A 371 -16.18 14.63 4.72
CA ASN A 371 -17.17 15.64 5.02
C ASN A 371 -17.15 15.86 6.53
N GLU A 372 -17.01 17.10 6.94
CA GLU A 372 -17.09 17.56 8.31
C GLU A 372 -18.30 18.47 8.46
N GLN A 373 -19.10 18.27 9.48
CA GLN A 373 -20.32 19.03 9.74
C GLN A 373 -20.39 19.35 11.21
N PHE A 374 -20.51 20.62 11.50
CA PHE A 374 -20.82 21.13 12.82
C PHE A 374 -22.16 21.87 12.76
N GLU A 375 -23.08 21.53 13.63
CA GLU A 375 -24.39 22.19 13.80
C GLU A 375 -24.57 22.58 15.26
N ASN A 376 -24.91 23.86 15.49
CA ASN A 376 -25.35 24.36 16.76
C ASN A 376 -26.81 24.79 16.66
N SER A 377 -27.62 24.39 17.61
CA SER A 377 -29.03 24.80 17.68
C SER A 377 -29.30 25.39 19.07
N ARG A 378 -29.63 26.66 19.11
CA ARG A 378 -29.99 27.41 20.33
C ARG A 378 -31.32 28.09 20.14
N ASP A 379 -32.29 27.88 21.07
CA ASP A 379 -33.59 28.53 21.06
C ASP A 379 -34.35 28.49 19.72
N LYS A 380 -34.25 27.36 18.98
CA LYS A 380 -34.76 27.12 17.63
C LYS A 380 -33.98 27.80 16.49
N GLU A 381 -33.00 28.62 16.76
CA GLU A 381 -32.06 29.10 15.75
C GLU A 381 -31.01 28.02 15.48
N LYS A 382 -30.75 27.79 14.21
CA LYS A 382 -29.72 26.82 13.77
C LYS A 382 -28.62 27.57 13.06
N SER A 383 -27.39 27.28 13.47
CA SER A 383 -26.20 27.68 12.74
C SER A 383 -25.33 26.46 12.46
N GLY A 384 -24.56 26.49 11.42
CA GLY A 384 -23.73 25.35 11.09
C GLY A 384 -22.61 25.67 10.10
N GLN A 385 -21.60 24.81 10.15
CA GLN A 385 -20.49 24.80 9.22
C GLN A 385 -20.45 23.42 8.57
N TYR A 386 -20.28 23.40 7.25
CA TYR A 386 -20.10 22.19 6.47
C TYR A 386 -18.83 22.32 5.64
N THR A 387 -17.87 21.40 5.83
CA THR A 387 -16.62 21.33 5.07
C THR A 387 -16.56 20.02 4.32
N LYS A 388 -16.19 20.12 3.04
CA LYS A 388 -16.05 18.97 2.14
C LYS A 388 -14.71 19.04 1.42
N SER A 389 -14.04 17.90 1.32
CA SER A 389 -12.85 17.74 0.47
C SER A 389 -12.85 16.37 -0.21
N GLY A 390 -12.10 16.23 -1.30
CA GLY A 390 -12.01 14.95 -2.00
C GLY A 390 -11.21 14.97 -3.28
N LEU A 391 -11.04 13.76 -3.79
CA LEU A 391 -10.36 13.45 -5.05
C LEU A 391 -11.17 12.39 -5.79
N GLU A 392 -11.48 12.68 -7.04
CA GLU A 392 -12.17 11.78 -7.96
C GLU A 392 -11.31 11.54 -9.20
N GLU A 393 -11.17 10.27 -9.59
CA GLU A 393 -10.38 9.85 -10.75
C GLU A 393 -11.17 8.88 -11.62
N PHE A 394 -11.24 9.18 -12.93
CA PHE A 394 -11.63 8.25 -13.99
C PHE A 394 -10.40 7.91 -14.81
N SER A 395 -10.17 6.62 -15.08
CA SER A 395 -9.00 6.21 -15.84
C SER A 395 -9.28 5.03 -16.78
N LEU A 396 -8.62 5.10 -17.94
CA LEU A 396 -8.52 4.00 -18.89
C LEU A 396 -7.06 3.57 -18.97
N LYS A 397 -6.80 2.28 -18.71
CA LYS A 397 -5.45 1.70 -18.70
C LYS A 397 -5.43 0.44 -19.55
N GLY A 398 -4.36 0.28 -20.33
CA GLY A 398 -4.09 -0.93 -21.10
C GLY A 398 -2.65 -1.38 -20.94
N ASP A 399 -2.45 -2.69 -20.79
CA ASP A 399 -1.17 -3.36 -20.76
C ASP A 399 -1.17 -4.47 -21.83
N LEU A 400 -0.09 -4.59 -22.59
CA LEU A 400 0.15 -5.62 -23.60
C LEU A 400 1.46 -6.31 -23.29
N ASP A 401 1.41 -7.59 -22.96
CA ASP A 401 2.58 -8.43 -22.69
C ASP A 401 2.91 -9.24 -23.95
N PHE A 402 4.16 -9.17 -24.41
CA PHE A 402 4.69 -9.95 -25.52
C PHE A 402 5.93 -10.73 -25.06
N SER A 403 5.91 -12.04 -25.26
CA SER A 403 7.01 -12.91 -24.88
C SER A 403 7.64 -13.57 -26.12
N THR A 404 8.95 -13.43 -26.22
CA THR A 404 9.75 -14.09 -27.23
C THR A 404 11.02 -14.68 -26.60
N GLU A 405 11.95 -15.20 -27.38
CA GLU A 405 13.17 -15.77 -26.85
C GLU A 405 14.04 -14.72 -26.14
N GLY A 406 14.31 -14.96 -24.85
CA GLY A 406 15.13 -14.08 -24.02
C GLY A 406 14.52 -12.70 -23.73
N HIS A 407 13.34 -12.39 -24.26
CA HIS A 407 12.67 -11.10 -24.10
C HIS A 407 11.25 -11.26 -23.58
N ALA A 408 10.88 -10.46 -22.58
CA ALA A 408 9.51 -10.30 -22.11
C ALA A 408 9.16 -8.80 -22.15
N VAL A 409 8.60 -8.41 -23.31
CA VAL A 409 8.32 -7.00 -23.63
C VAL A 409 6.93 -6.64 -23.14
N LYS A 410 6.81 -5.48 -22.53
CA LYS A 410 5.53 -4.93 -22.02
C LYS A 410 5.34 -3.53 -22.55
N PHE A 411 4.18 -3.29 -23.11
CA PHE A 411 3.76 -1.96 -23.55
C PHE A 411 2.47 -1.57 -22.82
N GLY A 412 2.24 -0.29 -22.67
CA GLY A 412 0.95 0.13 -22.15
C GLY A 412 0.72 1.61 -22.19
N TYR A 413 -0.51 1.96 -21.85
CA TYR A 413 -0.98 3.33 -21.77
C TYR A 413 -1.87 3.53 -20.55
N GLN A 414 -1.99 4.77 -20.11
CA GLN A 414 -2.92 5.18 -19.08
C GLN A 414 -3.36 6.62 -19.32
N PHE A 415 -4.68 6.81 -19.31
CA PHE A 415 -5.34 8.11 -19.33
C PHE A 415 -6.05 8.28 -18.01
N SER A 416 -5.68 9.30 -17.21
CA SER A 416 -6.31 9.55 -15.91
C SER A 416 -6.83 10.97 -15.86
N TRP A 417 -8.12 11.10 -15.68
CA TRP A 417 -8.81 12.37 -15.47
C TRP A 417 -9.13 12.53 -14.00
N GLN A 418 -8.62 13.59 -13.39
CA GLN A 418 -8.70 13.81 -11.95
C GLN A 418 -9.39 15.13 -11.65
N THR A 419 -10.27 15.11 -10.65
CA THR A 419 -10.93 16.28 -10.10
C THR A 419 -10.64 16.36 -8.61
N PHE A 420 -9.98 17.44 -8.19
CA PHE A 420 -9.63 17.72 -6.81
C PHE A 420 -10.61 18.74 -6.26
N THR A 421 -11.14 18.49 -5.07
CA THR A 421 -11.86 19.46 -4.25
C THR A 421 -11.03 19.67 -3.00
N PRO A 422 -10.06 20.63 -2.99
CA PRO A 422 -9.14 20.75 -1.86
C PRO A 422 -9.87 21.04 -0.56
N GLU A 423 -10.75 22.04 -0.57
CA GLU A 423 -11.61 22.36 0.55
C GLU A 423 -12.78 23.22 0.08
N LEU A 424 -13.99 22.83 0.47
CA LEU A 424 -15.21 23.60 0.24
C LEU A 424 -15.95 23.74 1.58
N THR A 425 -15.90 24.94 2.16
CA THR A 425 -16.60 25.24 3.41
C THR A 425 -17.80 26.14 3.14
N SER A 426 -18.94 25.81 3.72
CA SER A 426 -20.17 26.61 3.68
C SER A 426 -20.70 26.83 5.10
N TYR A 427 -21.31 27.99 5.31
CA TYR A 427 -21.91 28.38 6.58
C TYR A 427 -23.40 28.59 6.42
N SER A 428 -24.15 28.32 7.46
CA SER A 428 -25.61 28.55 7.52
C SER A 428 -25.99 29.15 8.87
N GLY A 429 -26.99 30.04 8.89
CA GLY A 429 -27.57 30.59 10.12
C GLY A 429 -26.72 31.67 10.85
N TYR A 430 -25.55 32.04 10.32
CA TYR A 430 -24.77 33.15 10.86
C TYR A 430 -25.22 34.49 10.28
N SER A 431 -25.54 35.45 11.13
CA SER A 431 -26.10 36.76 10.75
C SER A 431 -25.12 37.64 9.94
N THR A 432 -23.88 37.26 9.80
CA THR A 432 -22.82 38.09 9.20
C THR A 432 -22.70 37.99 7.70
N GLY A 433 -23.46 37.12 7.00
CA GLY A 433 -23.43 37.00 5.53
C GLY A 433 -22.05 36.64 4.94
N TYR A 434 -21.05 36.37 5.74
CA TYR A 434 -19.70 36.05 5.31
C TYR A 434 -19.63 34.56 4.95
N SER A 435 -19.49 34.29 3.67
CA SER A 435 -19.06 32.96 3.17
C SER A 435 -17.62 33.10 2.74
N PRO A 436 -16.66 32.44 3.38
CA PRO A 436 -15.28 32.51 2.92
C PRO A 436 -15.20 31.95 1.49
N PRO A 437 -14.33 32.51 0.64
CA PRO A 437 -14.12 31.98 -0.69
C PRO A 437 -13.63 30.54 -0.59
N SER A 438 -14.40 29.60 -1.14
CA SER A 438 -13.95 28.22 -1.27
C SER A 438 -12.99 28.09 -2.47
N ALA A 439 -11.93 27.30 -2.32
CA ALA A 439 -11.07 27.01 -3.44
C ALA A 439 -11.86 26.26 -4.53
N PRO A 440 -11.84 26.72 -5.78
CA PRO A 440 -12.55 26.04 -6.86
C PRO A 440 -11.97 24.63 -7.07
N ALA A 441 -12.82 23.70 -7.53
CA ALA A 441 -12.36 22.37 -7.90
C ALA A 441 -11.30 22.45 -9.00
N ALA A 442 -10.14 21.85 -8.76
CA ALA A 442 -9.05 21.79 -9.71
C ALA A 442 -9.13 20.49 -10.54
N LYS A 443 -8.93 20.59 -11.84
CA LYS A 443 -8.94 19.44 -12.76
C LYS A 443 -7.57 19.23 -13.37
N SER A 444 -7.19 17.96 -13.54
CA SER A 444 -5.98 17.60 -14.27
C SER A 444 -6.19 16.38 -15.16
N LEU A 445 -5.39 16.27 -16.19
CA LEU A 445 -5.32 15.12 -17.08
C LEU A 445 -3.88 14.62 -17.13
N SER A 446 -3.69 13.35 -16.83
CA SER A 446 -2.43 12.64 -16.99
C SER A 446 -2.55 11.62 -18.11
N VAL A 447 -1.70 11.73 -19.11
CA VAL A 447 -1.60 10.78 -20.21
C VAL A 447 -0.21 10.17 -20.17
N SER A 448 -0.11 8.86 -20.10
CA SER A 448 1.18 8.19 -20.11
C SER A 448 1.18 6.97 -20.99
N VAL A 449 2.33 6.73 -21.61
CA VAL A 449 2.65 5.51 -22.34
C VAL A 449 3.96 4.94 -21.81
N TYR A 450 4.12 3.64 -21.82
CA TYR A 450 5.35 3.01 -21.38
C TYR A 450 5.73 1.83 -22.26
N ALA A 451 7.03 1.53 -22.28
CA ALA A 451 7.59 0.30 -22.81
C ALA A 451 8.64 -0.22 -21.84
N GLU A 452 8.71 -1.52 -21.66
CA GLU A 452 9.65 -2.20 -20.77
C GLU A 452 10.01 -3.55 -21.40
N ASP A 453 11.29 -3.90 -21.39
CA ASP A 453 11.77 -5.22 -21.82
C ASP A 453 12.59 -5.85 -20.69
N GLU A 454 12.21 -7.07 -20.31
CA GLU A 454 13.01 -7.96 -19.48
C GLU A 454 13.78 -8.91 -20.38
N THR A 455 15.10 -8.71 -20.45
CA THR A 455 16.00 -9.45 -21.34
C THR A 455 16.95 -10.34 -20.54
N THR A 456 17.00 -11.62 -20.86
CA THR A 456 17.96 -12.58 -20.32
C THR A 456 19.15 -12.67 -21.26
N LEU A 457 20.18 -11.85 -21.03
CA LEU A 457 21.38 -11.75 -21.86
C LEU A 457 22.31 -12.98 -21.69
N SER A 458 22.28 -13.60 -20.52
CA SER A 458 22.98 -14.83 -20.23
C SER A 458 22.36 -15.56 -19.05
N GLN A 459 22.78 -16.78 -18.75
CA GLN A 459 22.34 -17.51 -17.54
C GLN A 459 22.64 -16.74 -16.24
N ARG A 460 23.63 -15.84 -16.24
CA ARG A 460 24.03 -15.05 -15.09
C ARG A 460 23.49 -13.63 -15.09
N PHE A 461 23.10 -13.08 -16.24
CA PHE A 461 22.78 -11.67 -16.37
C PHE A 461 21.37 -11.46 -16.96
N THR A 462 20.50 -10.80 -16.19
CA THR A 462 19.17 -10.37 -16.61
C THR A 462 19.10 -8.85 -16.50
N LEU A 463 18.56 -8.20 -17.52
CA LEU A 463 18.34 -6.75 -17.59
C LEU A 463 16.86 -6.48 -17.77
N ILE A 464 16.32 -5.54 -17.00
CA ILE A 464 15.02 -4.91 -17.25
C ILE A 464 15.30 -3.45 -17.60
N ALA A 465 14.90 -3.03 -18.78
CA ALA A 465 15.01 -1.66 -19.23
C ALA A 465 13.65 -1.15 -19.67
N GLY A 466 13.23 -0.01 -19.13
CA GLY A 466 11.93 0.55 -19.44
C GLY A 466 11.95 2.07 -19.43
N VAL A 467 10.96 2.64 -20.09
CA VAL A 467 10.69 4.08 -20.09
C VAL A 467 9.19 4.32 -20.01
N ARG A 468 8.81 5.29 -19.19
CA ARG A 468 7.45 5.84 -19.14
C ARG A 468 7.52 7.31 -19.55
N LEU A 469 6.67 7.69 -20.47
CA LEU A 469 6.48 9.08 -20.92
C LEU A 469 5.18 9.57 -20.32
N LEU A 470 5.22 10.68 -19.62
CA LEU A 470 4.08 11.30 -18.97
C LEU A 470 3.85 12.70 -19.55
N THR A 471 2.64 12.94 -20.03
CA THR A 471 2.11 14.26 -20.33
C THR A 471 1.10 14.61 -19.25
N PHE A 472 1.35 15.70 -18.54
CA PHE A 472 0.50 16.23 -17.48
C PHE A 472 -0.06 17.58 -17.85
N ILE A 473 -1.39 17.72 -17.78
CA ILE A 473 -2.14 18.93 -18.13
C ILE A 473 -2.91 19.38 -16.89
N SER A 474 -2.68 20.62 -16.47
CA SER A 474 -3.41 21.26 -15.37
C SER A 474 -3.59 22.74 -15.69
N GLY A 475 -4.83 23.24 -15.66
CA GLY A 475 -5.16 24.57 -16.16
C GLY A 475 -4.73 24.74 -17.62
N ASN A 476 -3.98 25.80 -17.91
CA ASN A 476 -3.45 26.10 -19.25
C ASN A 476 -2.03 25.57 -19.48
N LYS A 477 -1.45 24.81 -18.54
CA LYS A 477 -0.09 24.30 -18.64
C LYS A 477 -0.05 22.83 -18.99
N THR A 478 0.79 22.50 -19.96
CA THR A 478 1.17 21.13 -20.30
C THR A 478 2.64 20.91 -19.98
N ARG A 479 2.94 19.81 -19.28
CA ARG A 479 4.30 19.43 -18.91
C ARG A 479 4.57 18.00 -19.38
N TYR A 480 5.81 17.73 -19.79
CA TYR A 480 6.26 16.45 -20.29
C TYR A 480 7.37 15.92 -19.41
N TYR A 481 7.27 14.65 -19.03
CA TYR A 481 8.25 13.96 -18.20
C TYR A 481 8.62 12.62 -18.82
N THR A 482 9.90 12.31 -18.71
CA THR A 482 10.45 10.99 -19.09
C THR A 482 10.92 10.29 -17.82
N GLU A 483 10.41 9.10 -17.57
CA GLU A 483 10.73 8.27 -16.40
C GLU A 483 11.49 7.02 -16.87
N PRO A 484 12.84 7.09 -17.07
CA PRO A 484 13.66 5.93 -17.37
C PRO A 484 13.78 5.02 -16.15
N ARG A 485 13.85 3.71 -16.39
CA ARG A 485 13.98 2.67 -15.37
C ARG A 485 14.88 1.56 -15.88
N VAL A 486 15.84 1.18 -15.05
CA VAL A 486 16.75 0.08 -15.34
C VAL A 486 16.90 -0.74 -14.08
N SER A 487 16.77 -2.06 -14.21
CA SER A 487 17.06 -3.00 -13.12
C SER A 487 17.89 -4.16 -13.69
N THR A 488 18.88 -4.60 -12.95
CA THR A 488 19.76 -5.69 -13.37
C THR A 488 19.91 -6.73 -12.27
N ARG A 489 20.09 -7.96 -12.67
CA ARG A 489 20.50 -9.05 -11.80
C ARG A 489 21.75 -9.71 -12.37
N TYR A 490 22.75 -9.86 -11.53
CA TYR A 490 23.94 -10.65 -11.82
C TYR A 490 24.08 -11.80 -10.82
N ALA A 491 23.98 -13.04 -11.32
CA ALA A 491 24.15 -14.24 -10.51
C ALA A 491 25.66 -14.46 -10.20
N LEU A 492 26.06 -14.12 -8.97
CA LEU A 492 27.42 -14.37 -8.47
C LEU A 492 27.66 -15.86 -8.28
N SER A 493 26.65 -16.60 -7.84
CA SER A 493 26.63 -18.06 -7.71
C SER A 493 25.21 -18.59 -7.93
N GLU A 494 24.98 -19.90 -7.82
CA GLU A 494 23.64 -20.50 -7.88
C GLU A 494 22.71 -20.01 -6.76
N HIS A 495 23.27 -19.56 -5.64
CA HIS A 495 22.55 -19.14 -4.45
C HIS A 495 22.67 -17.66 -4.14
N THR A 496 23.48 -16.89 -4.86
CA THR A 496 23.75 -15.49 -4.55
C THR A 496 23.59 -14.62 -5.79
N ASN A 497 22.79 -13.56 -5.68
CA ASN A 497 22.55 -12.59 -6.73
C ASN A 497 22.84 -11.17 -6.24
N LEU A 498 23.49 -10.40 -7.10
CA LEU A 498 23.61 -8.96 -7.02
C LEU A 498 22.50 -8.35 -7.86
N LYS A 499 21.77 -7.37 -7.31
CA LYS A 499 20.70 -6.65 -7.96
C LYS A 499 20.97 -5.14 -7.89
N ILE A 500 20.81 -4.46 -9.01
CA ILE A 500 21.00 -3.01 -9.07
C ILE A 500 19.78 -2.44 -9.78
N SER A 501 19.22 -1.34 -9.27
CA SER A 501 18.20 -0.58 -9.98
C SER A 501 18.47 0.92 -9.95
N TRP A 502 18.00 1.59 -11.01
CA TRP A 502 18.04 3.04 -11.14
C TRP A 502 16.80 3.51 -11.88
N GLN A 503 16.11 4.49 -11.31
CA GLN A 503 14.83 4.94 -11.84
C GLN A 503 14.52 6.39 -11.52
N ARG A 504 13.78 7.05 -12.41
CA ARG A 504 13.12 8.34 -12.17
C ARG A 504 11.63 8.15 -12.00
N MET A 505 11.05 8.87 -11.05
CA MET A 505 9.63 8.84 -10.74
C MET A 505 9.08 10.26 -10.65
N VAL A 506 7.83 10.45 -11.08
CA VAL A 506 7.12 11.74 -11.07
C VAL A 506 5.77 11.56 -10.40
N GLN A 507 5.41 12.48 -9.50
CA GLN A 507 4.13 12.52 -8.79
C GLN A 507 3.42 13.83 -9.08
N THR A 508 2.21 13.76 -9.65
CA THR A 508 1.45 14.92 -10.14
C THR A 508 0.45 15.48 -9.13
N MET A 509 0.40 14.90 -7.92
CA MET A 509 -0.47 15.32 -6.83
C MET A 509 0.29 15.28 -5.50
N HIS A 510 -0.14 16.06 -4.54
CA HIS A 510 0.46 16.17 -3.21
C HIS A 510 -0.59 15.98 -2.14
N LEU A 511 -0.21 15.45 -0.98
CA LEU A 511 -1.02 15.45 0.23
C LEU A 511 -0.46 16.47 1.20
N LEU A 512 -1.22 17.51 1.46
CA LEU A 512 -0.88 18.53 2.45
C LEU A 512 -1.30 18.05 3.82
N THR A 513 -0.33 17.85 4.71
CA THR A 513 -0.54 17.32 6.07
C THR A 513 -0.17 18.37 7.10
N ASN A 514 -1.09 18.65 8.02
CA ASN A 514 -0.85 19.63 9.08
C ASN A 514 0.03 19.10 10.22
N ASN A 515 0.00 17.78 10.40
CA ASN A 515 0.73 17.10 11.48
C ASN A 515 1.26 15.75 11.01
N ALA A 516 1.98 15.04 11.88
CA ALA A 516 2.51 13.72 11.57
C ALA A 516 1.50 12.57 11.72
N LEU A 517 0.23 12.86 11.99
CA LEU A 517 -0.77 11.86 12.37
C LEU A 517 -1.48 11.20 11.18
N ASN A 518 -1.29 11.71 9.95
CA ASN A 518 -1.98 11.23 8.74
C ASN A 518 -3.50 11.18 8.95
N MET A 519 -4.05 12.33 9.26
CA MET A 519 -5.49 12.47 9.55
C MET A 519 -6.31 12.43 8.26
N PRO A 520 -7.57 11.99 8.31
CA PRO A 520 -8.45 12.04 7.14
C PRO A 520 -8.74 13.47 6.64
N THR A 521 -8.41 14.49 7.42
CA THR A 521 -8.50 15.92 7.05
C THR A 521 -7.34 16.42 6.19
N ASP A 522 -6.33 15.59 5.93
CA ASP A 522 -5.23 15.94 5.03
C ASP A 522 -5.75 16.16 3.59
N LEU A 523 -5.24 17.21 2.92
CA LEU A 523 -5.80 17.68 1.65
C LEU A 523 -5.03 17.15 0.44
N TRP A 524 -5.72 16.46 -0.45
CA TRP A 524 -5.18 16.13 -1.77
C TRP A 524 -5.29 17.34 -2.71
N VAL A 525 -4.15 17.75 -3.26
CA VAL A 525 -4.04 18.86 -4.21
C VAL A 525 -3.25 18.42 -5.45
N PRO A 526 -3.62 18.92 -6.67
CA PRO A 526 -2.85 18.63 -7.87
C PRO A 526 -1.59 19.50 -7.92
N ALA A 527 -0.61 19.11 -8.73
CA ALA A 527 0.33 20.08 -9.26
C ALA A 527 -0.41 21.05 -10.19
N THR A 528 0.00 22.32 -10.17
CA THR A 528 -0.68 23.41 -10.91
C THR A 528 0.31 24.17 -11.79
N GLU A 529 -0.08 25.37 -12.24
CA GLU A 529 0.82 26.25 -12.96
C GLU A 529 1.99 26.72 -12.10
N THR A 530 1.76 26.93 -10.80
CA THR A 530 2.73 27.44 -9.83
C THR A 530 3.40 26.35 -9.02
N THR A 531 2.73 25.24 -8.77
CA THR A 531 3.26 24.08 -8.05
C THR A 531 3.64 22.96 -9.02
N PHE A 532 4.92 22.60 -9.04
CA PHE A 532 5.42 21.56 -9.94
C PHE A 532 5.12 20.17 -9.41
N PRO A 533 4.92 19.16 -10.30
CA PRO A 533 4.98 17.76 -9.92
C PRO A 533 6.25 17.44 -9.15
N ALA A 534 6.11 16.65 -8.09
CA ALA A 534 7.27 16.19 -7.34
C ALA A 534 8.02 15.12 -8.12
N GLU A 535 9.34 15.09 -7.98
CA GLU A 535 10.23 14.19 -8.69
C GLU A 535 11.18 13.48 -7.72
N ALA A 536 11.49 12.22 -7.99
CA ALA A 536 12.52 11.48 -7.29
C ALA A 536 13.37 10.67 -8.26
N TRP A 537 14.66 10.57 -7.95
CA TRP A 537 15.56 9.58 -8.48
C TRP A 537 15.81 8.54 -7.41
N LEU A 538 15.78 7.26 -7.73
CA LEU A 538 16.06 6.19 -6.79
C LEU A 538 17.13 5.28 -7.39
N ALA A 539 18.22 5.10 -6.66
CA ALA A 539 19.25 4.10 -6.93
C ALA A 539 19.23 3.07 -5.81
N ASP A 540 19.24 1.79 -6.18
CA ASP A 540 19.25 0.66 -5.27
C ASP A 540 20.38 -0.30 -5.62
N LEU A 541 21.02 -0.84 -4.58
CA LEU A 541 21.99 -1.93 -4.67
C LEU A 541 21.59 -3.00 -3.65
N GLY A 542 21.31 -4.21 -4.10
CA GLY A 542 20.87 -5.32 -3.27
C GLY A 542 21.68 -6.59 -3.50
N VAL A 543 21.93 -7.32 -2.43
CA VAL A 543 22.48 -8.68 -2.46
C VAL A 543 21.49 -9.61 -1.80
N MET A 544 21.13 -10.68 -2.50
CA MET A 544 20.25 -11.73 -1.97
C MET A 544 20.96 -13.07 -2.06
N THR A 545 20.92 -13.84 -0.96
CA THR A 545 21.55 -15.17 -0.91
C THR A 545 20.68 -16.18 -0.17
N THR A 546 20.72 -17.45 -0.63
CA THR A 546 20.05 -18.61 -0.02
C THR A 546 21.07 -19.70 0.31
N PRO A 547 21.98 -19.47 1.29
CA PRO A 547 23.08 -20.38 1.57
C PRO A 547 22.62 -21.72 2.15
N PHE A 548 21.43 -21.76 2.78
CA PHE A 548 20.83 -22.95 3.39
C PHE A 548 19.39 -23.13 2.91
N SER A 549 18.94 -24.39 2.82
CA SER A 549 17.56 -24.68 2.45
C SER A 549 16.55 -23.98 3.39
N GLY A 550 15.65 -23.23 2.79
CA GLY A 550 14.59 -22.48 3.51
C GLY A 550 15.04 -21.22 4.22
N TRP A 551 16.30 -20.76 4.02
CA TRP A 551 16.79 -19.48 4.48
C TRP A 551 17.10 -18.55 3.33
N THR A 552 16.62 -17.30 3.43
CA THR A 552 16.92 -16.20 2.51
C THR A 552 17.49 -15.05 3.31
N PHE A 553 18.61 -14.51 2.87
CA PHE A 553 19.23 -13.29 3.42
C PHE A 553 19.24 -12.23 2.32
N GLU A 554 18.82 -11.03 2.65
CA GLU A 554 18.78 -9.87 1.77
C GLU A 554 19.45 -8.68 2.46
N ALA A 555 20.26 -7.95 1.71
CA ALA A 555 20.86 -6.69 2.15
C ALA A 555 20.73 -5.68 1.01
N ASP A 556 20.05 -4.56 1.25
CA ASP A 556 19.81 -3.50 0.28
C ASP A 556 20.38 -2.17 0.80
N ALA A 557 20.91 -1.36 -0.11
CA ALA A 557 21.23 0.04 0.13
C ALA A 557 20.56 0.92 -0.92
N TYR A 558 20.06 2.09 -0.51
CA TYR A 558 19.34 2.99 -1.39
C TYR A 558 19.76 4.46 -1.19
N TYR A 559 19.60 5.23 -2.28
CA TYR A 559 19.81 6.68 -2.31
C TYR A 559 18.71 7.34 -3.15
N LYS A 560 17.95 8.29 -2.54
CA LYS A 560 16.75 8.89 -3.14
C LYS A 560 16.71 10.41 -2.94
N PRO A 561 17.31 11.20 -3.83
CA PRO A 561 17.08 12.65 -3.90
C PRO A 561 15.72 12.96 -4.51
N MET A 562 15.08 14.01 -3.98
CA MET A 562 13.74 14.45 -4.37
C MET A 562 13.71 15.96 -4.57
N ASN A 563 12.87 16.43 -5.53
CA ASN A 563 12.64 17.83 -5.81
C ASN A 563 11.14 18.14 -5.84
N HIS A 564 10.81 19.42 -5.68
CA HIS A 564 9.43 19.96 -5.74
C HIS A 564 8.49 19.31 -4.70
N LEU A 565 9.02 18.94 -3.53
CA LEU A 565 8.18 18.53 -2.41
C LEU A 565 7.41 19.73 -1.89
N LEU A 566 6.15 19.51 -1.49
CA LEU A 566 5.27 20.57 -1.01
C LEU A 566 5.04 20.44 0.50
N GLU A 567 5.09 21.55 1.22
CA GLU A 567 4.81 21.63 2.66
C GLU A 567 4.10 22.94 2.97
N TYR A 568 3.35 23.02 4.06
CA TYR A 568 2.80 24.31 4.53
C TYR A 568 3.92 25.25 4.98
N ARG A 569 3.71 26.56 4.76
CA ARG A 569 4.59 27.58 5.30
C ARG A 569 4.52 27.57 6.85
N PRO A 570 5.63 27.88 7.55
CA PRO A 570 5.62 28.00 9.00
C PRO A 570 4.58 29.02 9.48
N GLY A 571 3.88 28.69 10.58
CA GLY A 571 2.89 29.58 11.20
C GLY A 571 1.56 29.69 10.44
N VAL A 572 1.35 28.89 9.40
CA VAL A 572 0.03 28.82 8.75
C VAL A 572 -0.96 28.15 9.68
N ILE A 573 -2.00 28.89 10.04
CA ILE A 573 -3.18 28.35 10.73
C ILE A 573 -4.22 28.10 9.64
N LEU A 574 -4.61 26.84 9.46
CA LEU A 574 -5.68 26.45 8.54
C LEU A 574 -7.03 26.77 9.20
N THR A 575 -7.36 28.06 9.29
CA THR A 575 -8.70 28.47 9.66
C THR A 575 -9.52 28.69 8.41
N ALA A 576 -10.68 28.07 8.36
CA ALA A 576 -11.69 28.40 7.37
C ALA A 576 -11.90 29.93 7.39
N GLY A 577 -11.65 30.61 6.26
CA GLY A 577 -11.84 32.05 6.14
C GLY A 577 -10.57 32.90 6.04
N SER A 578 -9.38 32.32 5.93
CA SER A 578 -8.13 33.10 5.70
C SER A 578 -8.14 33.87 4.36
N GLY A 579 -9.05 33.56 3.45
CA GLY A 579 -9.13 34.15 2.09
C GLY A 579 -7.99 33.76 1.17
N LYS A 580 -7.04 32.94 1.63
CA LYS A 580 -5.88 32.47 0.87
C LYS A 580 -6.12 31.08 0.26
N THR A 581 -5.58 30.87 -0.93
CA THR A 581 -5.59 29.56 -1.56
C THR A 581 -4.53 28.65 -0.92
N TRP A 582 -4.67 27.32 -1.04
CA TRP A 582 -3.66 26.38 -0.56
C TRP A 582 -2.29 26.59 -1.20
N GLU A 583 -2.23 27.11 -2.46
CA GLU A 583 -0.99 27.45 -3.15
C GLU A 583 -0.22 28.56 -2.45
N GLU A 584 -0.92 29.57 -1.95
CA GLU A 584 -0.31 30.71 -1.21
C GLU A 584 0.19 30.28 0.19
N LEU A 585 -0.42 29.24 0.74
CA LEU A 585 -0.09 28.70 2.05
C LEU A 585 1.05 27.68 2.04
N THR A 586 1.53 27.30 0.86
CA THR A 586 2.53 26.24 0.70
C THR A 586 3.87 26.75 0.17
N ILE A 587 4.89 25.92 0.34
CA ILE A 587 6.26 26.16 -0.14
C ILE A 587 6.84 24.90 -0.75
N SER A 588 7.56 25.06 -1.88
CA SER A 588 8.23 23.96 -2.57
C SER A 588 9.67 23.77 -2.07
N GLY A 589 10.09 22.52 -1.90
CA GLY A 589 11.41 22.18 -1.40
C GLY A 589 12.00 20.91 -1.98
N LYS A 590 13.08 20.45 -1.34
CA LYS A 590 13.85 19.26 -1.70
C LYS A 590 13.84 18.24 -0.56
N GLY A 591 14.10 16.99 -0.91
CA GLY A 591 14.29 15.92 0.06
C GLY A 591 15.48 15.06 -0.31
N LEU A 592 16.05 14.41 0.70
CA LEU A 592 17.09 13.42 0.54
C LEU A 592 16.83 12.26 1.52
N ASN A 593 16.67 11.05 0.96
CA ASN A 593 16.52 9.84 1.75
C ASN A 593 17.62 8.84 1.35
N TYR A 594 18.26 8.19 2.33
CA TYR A 594 19.22 7.13 2.08
C TYR A 594 19.29 6.18 3.27
N GLY A 595 19.73 4.95 3.02
CA GLY A 595 19.81 3.95 4.08
C GLY A 595 20.23 2.57 3.61
N ALA A 596 20.32 1.66 4.59
CA ALA A 596 20.58 0.25 4.39
C ALA A 596 19.53 -0.59 5.10
N GLU A 597 19.17 -1.71 4.49
CA GLU A 597 18.13 -2.64 4.95
C GLU A 597 18.71 -4.06 4.96
N PHE A 598 18.38 -4.84 5.99
CA PHE A 598 18.80 -6.22 6.13
C PHE A 598 17.58 -7.07 6.47
N MET A 599 17.46 -8.24 5.85
CA MET A 599 16.42 -9.20 6.13
C MET A 599 16.96 -10.62 6.17
N ALA A 600 16.52 -11.38 7.16
CA ALA A 600 16.72 -12.82 7.24
C ALA A 600 15.34 -13.50 7.32
N GLU A 601 14.97 -14.30 6.33
CA GLU A 601 13.69 -15.02 6.27
C GLU A 601 13.95 -16.53 6.35
N LYS A 602 13.15 -17.21 7.18
CA LYS A 602 13.06 -18.67 7.26
C LYS A 602 11.68 -19.15 6.84
N THR A 603 11.60 -19.96 5.78
CA THR A 603 10.32 -20.38 5.16
C THR A 603 9.94 -21.82 5.45
N THR A 604 10.85 -22.67 5.94
CA THR A 604 10.66 -24.12 6.12
C THR A 604 10.76 -24.55 7.58
N GLY A 605 10.20 -25.72 7.90
CA GLY A 605 10.23 -26.31 9.25
C GLY A 605 9.07 -25.83 10.14
N ARG A 606 9.13 -26.19 11.44
CA ARG A 606 8.11 -25.78 12.43
C ARG A 606 8.21 -24.32 12.80
N LEU A 607 9.41 -23.75 12.80
CA LEU A 607 9.68 -22.33 13.02
C LEU A 607 9.86 -21.66 11.67
N THR A 608 9.03 -20.65 11.36
CA THR A 608 9.07 -19.83 10.14
C THR A 608 8.91 -18.36 10.52
N GLY A 609 9.37 -17.44 9.66
CA GLY A 609 9.23 -16.00 9.91
C GLY A 609 10.41 -15.22 9.35
N TRP A 610 10.55 -13.98 9.78
CA TRP A 610 11.66 -13.12 9.36
C TRP A 610 12.09 -12.14 10.45
N ALA A 611 13.33 -11.69 10.36
CA ALA A 611 13.86 -10.56 11.09
C ALA A 611 14.35 -9.51 10.09
N GLY A 612 13.97 -8.25 10.32
CA GLY A 612 14.33 -7.12 9.50
C GLY A 612 15.01 -6.03 10.31
N TYR A 613 16.02 -5.37 9.73
CA TYR A 613 16.66 -4.19 10.32
C TYR A 613 16.86 -3.13 9.26
N SER A 614 16.57 -1.88 9.60
CA SER A 614 16.76 -0.73 8.71
C SER A 614 17.51 0.39 9.43
N LEU A 615 18.54 0.89 8.76
CA LEU A 615 19.26 2.10 9.14
C LEU A 615 19.02 3.16 8.08
N SER A 616 18.37 4.29 8.42
CA SER A 616 17.96 5.26 7.41
C SER A 616 18.02 6.71 7.87
N TRP A 617 18.20 7.60 6.89
CA TRP A 617 18.17 9.05 7.03
C TRP A 617 17.13 9.60 6.06
N SER A 618 16.30 10.53 6.56
CA SER A 618 15.31 11.25 5.77
C SER A 618 15.37 12.72 6.12
N GLU A 619 15.69 13.56 5.15
CA GLU A 619 15.95 14.97 5.34
C GLU A 619 15.13 15.80 4.36
N ARG A 620 14.79 17.03 4.75
CA ARG A 620 14.06 18.01 3.94
C ARG A 620 14.78 19.35 3.95
N LYS A 621 14.60 20.12 2.88
CA LYS A 621 15.15 21.46 2.72
C LYS A 621 14.14 22.33 1.99
N PHE A 622 13.69 23.41 2.65
CA PHE A 622 12.80 24.42 2.09
C PHE A 622 13.43 25.81 2.23
N PRO A 623 13.20 26.75 1.29
CA PRO A 623 13.83 28.07 1.32
C PRO A 623 13.60 28.84 2.63
N ASP A 624 12.34 28.87 3.11
CA ASP A 624 11.94 29.69 4.26
C ASP A 624 11.90 28.91 5.58
N ILE A 625 12.29 27.61 5.55
CA ILE A 625 12.33 26.75 6.73
C ILE A 625 13.79 26.42 7.08
N ASN A 626 14.15 26.49 8.35
CA ASN A 626 15.51 26.21 8.84
C ASN A 626 16.59 27.02 8.10
N ARG A 627 16.29 28.28 7.73
CA ARG A 627 17.21 29.15 6.97
C ARG A 627 17.71 28.51 5.65
N GLY A 628 16.88 27.69 5.01
CA GLY A 628 17.24 26.98 3.79
C GLY A 628 18.27 25.87 3.95
N ARG A 629 18.45 25.33 5.15
CA ARG A 629 19.34 24.19 5.44
C ARG A 629 18.54 22.89 5.52
N PHE A 630 19.20 21.75 5.32
CA PHE A 630 18.60 20.45 5.58
C PHE A 630 18.25 20.27 7.05
N PHE A 631 17.13 19.61 7.31
CA PHE A 631 16.66 19.22 8.64
C PHE A 631 15.98 17.85 8.59
N PRO A 632 15.91 17.10 9.71
CA PRO A 632 15.26 15.80 9.75
C PRO A 632 13.78 15.90 9.35
N PHE A 633 13.30 14.98 8.55
CA PHE A 633 11.87 14.90 8.23
C PHE A 633 11.07 14.36 9.42
N LYS A 634 9.81 14.77 9.57
CA LYS A 634 8.94 14.33 10.68
C LYS A 634 8.77 12.81 10.79
N TYR A 635 9.02 12.05 9.72
CA TYR A 635 9.03 10.57 9.70
C TYR A 635 10.46 10.00 9.70
N ASP A 636 11.48 10.80 10.00
CA ASP A 636 12.87 10.29 10.11
C ASP A 636 13.01 9.44 11.37
N ARG A 637 13.19 8.13 11.17
CA ARG A 637 13.56 7.17 12.21
C ARG A 637 14.87 6.52 11.82
N ARG A 638 15.86 6.62 12.69
CA ARG A 638 17.23 6.17 12.41
C ARG A 638 17.34 4.65 12.36
N HIS A 639 16.85 4.01 13.40
CA HIS A 639 16.91 2.57 13.59
C HIS A 639 15.50 2.00 13.64
N ASP A 640 15.29 0.91 12.92
CA ASP A 640 14.05 0.15 12.93
C ASP A 640 14.39 -1.34 12.89
N PHE A 641 13.87 -2.12 13.83
CA PHE A 641 14.04 -3.56 13.89
C PHE A 641 12.69 -4.24 14.06
N THR A 642 12.45 -5.24 13.25
CA THR A 642 11.22 -6.04 13.27
C THR A 642 11.55 -7.53 13.31
N LEU A 643 10.78 -8.29 14.06
CA LEU A 643 10.85 -9.75 14.10
C LEU A 643 9.42 -10.30 14.03
N LEU A 644 9.18 -11.24 13.14
CA LEU A 644 7.98 -12.08 13.12
C LEU A 644 8.40 -13.54 13.16
N ALA A 645 7.94 -14.29 14.16
CA ALA A 645 8.22 -15.69 14.32
C ALA A 645 6.92 -16.49 14.51
N ASN A 646 6.71 -17.49 13.68
CA ASN A 646 5.57 -18.42 13.74
C ASN A 646 6.07 -19.82 14.11
N TYR A 647 5.59 -20.37 15.20
CA TYR A 647 5.94 -21.72 15.65
C TYR A 647 4.72 -22.63 15.60
N ARG A 648 4.78 -23.69 14.78
CA ARG A 648 3.72 -24.70 14.66
C ARG A 648 3.86 -25.74 15.78
N LEU A 649 2.99 -25.64 16.81
CA LEU A 649 2.93 -26.57 17.91
C LEU A 649 2.33 -27.91 17.46
N LYS A 650 1.24 -27.84 16.70
CA LYS A 650 0.51 -28.97 16.15
C LYS A 650 0.11 -28.68 14.71
N ASP A 651 0.40 -29.61 13.83
CA ASP A 651 0.02 -29.51 12.42
C ASP A 651 -0.32 -30.93 11.93
N ASN A 652 -1.60 -31.28 12.00
CA ASN A 652 -2.12 -32.53 11.47
C ASN A 652 -3.43 -32.28 10.69
N HIS A 653 -3.99 -33.31 10.06
CA HIS A 653 -5.18 -33.20 9.20
C HIS A 653 -6.40 -32.57 9.87
N ILE A 654 -6.50 -32.59 11.21
CA ILE A 654 -7.68 -32.16 11.95
C ILE A 654 -7.41 -30.85 12.70
N LYS A 655 -6.22 -30.70 13.28
CA LYS A 655 -5.89 -29.58 14.18
C LYS A 655 -4.57 -28.94 13.77
N LYS A 656 -4.59 -27.59 13.70
CA LYS A 656 -3.40 -26.75 13.51
C LYS A 656 -3.35 -25.74 14.64
N ASN A 657 -2.27 -25.78 15.41
CA ASN A 657 -2.04 -24.83 16.49
C ASN A 657 -0.74 -24.08 16.20
N THR A 658 -0.81 -22.77 16.17
CA THR A 658 0.35 -21.90 15.88
C THR A 658 0.49 -20.83 16.95
N VAL A 659 1.69 -20.64 17.44
CA VAL A 659 2.08 -19.47 18.23
C VAL A 659 2.83 -18.52 17.32
N THR A 660 2.43 -17.26 17.34
CA THR A 660 3.08 -16.19 16.60
C THR A 660 3.58 -15.13 17.57
N VAL A 661 4.79 -14.67 17.37
CA VAL A 661 5.39 -13.56 18.12
C VAL A 661 5.86 -12.52 17.13
N ALA A 662 5.53 -11.27 17.40
CA ALA A 662 6.07 -10.12 16.66
C ALA A 662 6.74 -9.16 17.65
N PHE A 663 7.94 -8.71 17.32
CA PHE A 663 8.64 -7.68 18.07
C PHE A 663 8.95 -6.52 17.12
N VAL A 664 8.67 -5.31 17.57
CA VAL A 664 8.95 -4.08 16.84
C VAL A 664 9.74 -3.15 17.75
N PHE A 665 10.82 -2.61 17.23
CA PHE A 665 11.59 -1.55 17.84
C PHE A 665 11.87 -0.47 16.80
N ALA A 666 11.61 0.79 17.14
CA ALA A 666 11.98 1.92 16.28
C ALA A 666 12.49 3.10 17.12
N SER A 667 13.54 3.75 16.66
CA SER A 667 13.95 5.04 17.21
C SER A 667 12.85 6.08 17.04
N GLY A 668 12.76 7.05 17.95
CA GLY A 668 11.71 8.05 17.94
C GLY A 668 11.68 8.92 16.68
N ASN A 669 10.51 9.42 16.33
CA ASN A 669 10.30 10.42 15.29
C ASN A 669 10.96 11.75 15.68
N ALA A 670 11.30 12.57 14.69
CA ALA A 670 11.70 13.94 14.87
C ALA A 670 10.46 14.83 14.96
N ILE A 671 10.35 15.64 16.01
CA ILE A 671 9.27 16.59 16.23
C ILE A 671 9.82 18.00 16.48
N THR A 672 9.00 19.00 16.26
CA THR A 672 9.33 20.39 16.55
C THR A 672 8.90 20.72 17.96
N ILE A 673 9.83 21.17 18.79
CA ILE A 673 9.54 21.78 20.08
C ILE A 673 10.10 23.20 20.07
N PRO A 674 9.50 24.13 20.86
CA PRO A 674 10.02 25.49 20.94
C PRO A 674 11.44 25.50 21.50
N ASP A 675 12.35 26.24 20.84
CA ASP A 675 13.73 26.40 21.30
C ASP A 675 13.83 27.49 22.37
N GLU A 676 12.99 28.52 22.27
CA GLU A 676 13.04 29.69 23.13
C GLU A 676 11.63 30.16 23.50
N HIS A 677 11.48 30.63 24.74
CA HIS A 677 10.35 31.37 25.22
C HIS A 677 10.73 32.86 25.26
N ILE A 678 10.11 33.63 24.36
CA ILE A 678 10.38 35.08 24.30
C ILE A 678 9.27 35.78 25.05
N LYS A 679 9.61 36.53 26.11
CA LYS A 679 8.66 37.39 26.79
C LYS A 679 8.32 38.58 25.88
N GLY A 680 7.08 38.68 25.46
CA GLY A 680 6.58 39.80 24.69
C GLY A 680 6.72 41.12 25.49
N MET A 681 7.09 42.18 24.81
CA MET A 681 7.15 43.51 25.43
C MET A 681 5.71 44.06 25.49
N LEU A 682 5.13 44.07 26.67
CA LEU A 682 3.89 44.80 26.91
C LEU A 682 4.19 46.30 26.81
N LEU A 683 3.42 47.02 26.01
CA LEU A 683 3.50 48.48 26.03
C LEU A 683 3.10 48.98 27.44
N PRO A 684 3.91 49.83 28.09
CA PRO A 684 3.61 50.32 29.42
C PRO A 684 2.25 51.00 29.44
N GLY A 685 1.37 50.55 30.37
CA GLY A 685 0.03 51.11 30.57
C GLY A 685 -1.12 50.31 29.94
N LEU A 686 -0.87 49.35 29.03
CA LEU A 686 -1.91 48.50 28.46
C LEU A 686 -2.41 47.39 29.41
N ASP A 687 -1.60 47.02 30.39
CA ASP A 687 -1.90 46.02 31.41
C ASP A 687 -3.06 46.46 32.34
N LYS A 688 -3.25 47.76 32.55
CA LYS A 688 -4.33 48.31 33.42
C LYS A 688 -5.69 48.31 32.73
N ASP A 689 -5.71 48.51 31.41
CA ASP A 689 -6.95 48.61 30.63
C ASP A 689 -7.38 47.26 30.05
N PHE A 690 -6.46 46.31 29.96
CA PHE A 690 -6.69 44.96 29.40
C PHE A 690 -6.03 43.88 30.26
N PRO A 691 -6.61 43.52 31.42
CA PRO A 691 -6.02 42.51 32.33
C PRO A 691 -5.87 41.11 31.72
N TYR A 692 -6.48 40.86 30.58
CA TYR A 692 -6.33 39.58 29.83
C TYR A 692 -5.05 39.51 28.99
N LEU A 693 -4.29 40.61 28.81
CA LEU A 693 -3.07 40.64 28.04
C LEU A 693 -1.87 39.92 28.71
N GLU A 694 -1.97 39.66 30.02
CA GLU A 694 -0.95 38.85 30.70
C GLU A 694 -0.76 37.46 30.08
N HIS A 695 -1.81 36.90 29.45
CA HIS A 695 -1.73 35.61 28.78
C HIS A 695 -1.05 35.67 27.39
N PHE A 696 -0.87 36.86 26.83
CA PHE A 696 -0.18 37.06 25.54
C PHE A 696 1.30 37.47 25.70
N SER A 697 1.84 37.45 26.92
CA SER A 697 3.18 37.95 27.20
C SER A 697 4.32 36.98 26.79
N TRP A 698 3.99 35.75 26.40
CA TRP A 698 5.00 34.75 26.04
C TRP A 698 4.79 34.29 24.61
N PHE A 699 5.86 34.36 23.77
CA PHE A 699 5.87 33.83 22.42
C PHE A 699 6.85 32.67 22.37
N GLU A 700 6.43 31.57 21.73
CA GLU A 700 7.30 30.44 21.48
C GLU A 700 8.00 30.63 20.14
N SER A 701 9.31 30.43 20.12
CA SER A 701 10.14 30.51 18.93
C SER A 701 10.50 29.10 18.44
N PHE A 702 10.26 28.83 17.17
CA PHE A 702 10.51 27.55 16.51
C PHE A 702 11.51 27.68 15.35
N PRO A 703 12.74 28.16 15.60
CA PRO A 703 13.72 28.42 14.53
C PRO A 703 14.22 27.14 13.85
N HIS A 704 14.15 26.00 14.57
CA HIS A 704 14.66 24.73 14.09
C HIS A 704 13.53 23.68 14.06
N PRO A 705 12.96 23.38 12.86
CA PRO A 705 11.94 22.35 12.71
C PRO A 705 12.51 20.97 13.00
N ASN A 706 11.70 20.10 13.63
CA ASN A 706 12.05 18.72 13.94
C ASN A 706 13.38 18.60 14.75
N ASN A 707 13.58 19.54 15.67
CA ASN A 707 14.80 19.69 16.49
C ASN A 707 14.90 18.67 17.61
N TYR A 708 13.81 18.03 18.01
CA TYR A 708 13.76 17.05 19.08
C TYR A 708 13.43 15.66 18.55
N ARG A 709 14.12 14.65 19.07
CA ARG A 709 13.84 13.26 18.76
C ARG A 709 13.14 12.60 19.93
N MET A 710 11.91 12.13 19.67
CA MET A 710 11.12 11.41 20.67
C MET A 710 11.88 10.16 21.18
N PRO A 711 11.59 9.68 22.38
CA PRO A 711 12.08 8.40 22.86
C PRO A 711 11.73 7.25 21.90
N PRO A 712 12.53 6.17 21.86
CA PRO A 712 12.21 5.03 21.03
C PRO A 712 10.95 4.33 21.50
N PHE A 713 10.17 3.80 20.54
CA PHE A 713 9.07 2.92 20.88
C PHE A 713 9.42 1.47 20.57
N HIS A 714 8.88 0.55 21.37
CA HIS A 714 8.97 -0.87 21.10
C HIS A 714 7.82 -1.61 21.79
N HIS A 715 7.39 -2.70 21.18
CA HIS A 715 6.40 -3.59 21.75
C HIS A 715 6.66 -5.03 21.32
N LEU A 716 6.20 -5.95 22.15
CA LEU A 716 6.17 -7.37 21.87
C LEU A 716 4.72 -7.82 21.82
N ASP A 717 4.32 -8.42 20.72
CA ASP A 717 2.98 -8.96 20.50
C ASP A 717 3.05 -10.48 20.41
N ALA A 718 2.05 -11.17 20.91
CA ALA A 718 1.91 -12.60 20.71
C ALA A 718 0.48 -12.96 20.31
N ALA A 719 0.37 -14.06 19.58
CA ALA A 719 -0.91 -14.66 19.24
C ALA A 719 -0.83 -16.19 19.32
N TYR A 720 -1.92 -16.79 19.75
CA TYR A 720 -2.14 -18.24 19.67
C TYR A 720 -3.38 -18.50 18.81
N ALA A 721 -3.18 -19.20 17.71
CA ALA A 721 -4.26 -19.62 16.81
C ALA A 721 -4.46 -21.12 16.89
N ALA A 722 -5.71 -21.54 17.16
CA ALA A 722 -6.13 -22.93 17.22
C ALA A 722 -7.20 -23.20 16.16
N SER A 723 -6.82 -23.82 15.06
CA SER A 723 -7.71 -24.22 13.98
C SER A 723 -8.09 -25.69 14.08
N LYS A 724 -9.37 -25.99 13.85
CA LYS A 724 -9.91 -27.35 13.82
C LYS A 724 -10.76 -27.54 12.55
N LYS A 725 -10.39 -28.51 11.73
CA LYS A 725 -11.18 -28.98 10.61
C LYS A 725 -12.39 -29.76 11.11
N LEU A 726 -13.58 -29.30 10.78
CA LEU A 726 -14.86 -29.91 11.21
C LEU A 726 -15.39 -30.89 10.16
N SER A 727 -15.17 -30.55 8.86
CA SER A 727 -15.50 -31.40 7.70
C SER A 727 -14.58 -31.09 6.55
N LYS A 728 -14.78 -31.69 5.36
CA LYS A 728 -13.95 -31.45 4.17
C LYS A 728 -13.80 -29.95 3.86
N ASN A 729 -14.89 -29.16 3.97
CA ASN A 729 -14.94 -27.75 3.61
C ASN A 729 -15.15 -26.81 4.80
N ARG A 730 -15.17 -27.32 6.05
CA ARG A 730 -15.42 -26.48 7.23
C ARG A 730 -14.23 -26.49 8.17
N GLU A 731 -13.74 -25.29 8.48
CA GLU A 731 -12.65 -25.07 9.43
C GLU A 731 -13.03 -23.95 10.40
N ARG A 732 -12.86 -24.22 11.71
CA ARG A 732 -13.07 -23.24 12.77
C ARG A 732 -11.75 -22.85 13.38
N THR A 733 -11.54 -21.54 13.57
CA THR A 733 -10.33 -21.01 14.22
C THR A 733 -10.70 -20.12 15.39
N TRP A 734 -10.02 -20.32 16.51
CA TRP A 734 -9.95 -19.39 17.63
C TRP A 734 -8.56 -18.77 17.63
N LYS A 735 -8.49 -17.44 17.76
CA LYS A 735 -7.23 -16.72 17.85
C LYS A 735 -7.28 -15.78 19.05
N ILE A 736 -6.33 -15.95 19.96
CA ILE A 736 -6.09 -15.07 21.11
C ILE A 736 -4.83 -14.28 20.79
N SER A 737 -4.90 -12.97 20.89
CA SER A 737 -3.75 -12.09 20.64
C SER A 737 -3.59 -11.10 21.78
N VAL A 738 -2.37 -10.76 22.09
CA VAL A 738 -2.03 -9.70 23.05
C VAL A 738 -1.05 -8.76 22.35
N TYR A 739 -1.47 -7.53 22.18
CA TYR A 739 -0.60 -6.43 21.74
C TYR A 739 0.12 -5.85 22.94
N ASN A 740 1.42 -5.51 22.80
CA ASN A 740 2.23 -4.87 23.83
C ASN A 740 2.22 -5.60 25.17
N ILE A 741 2.66 -6.86 25.17
CA ILE A 741 2.57 -7.78 26.32
C ILE A 741 3.15 -7.21 27.62
N TYR A 742 4.25 -6.46 27.56
CA TYR A 742 4.89 -5.87 28.72
C TYR A 742 4.39 -4.46 29.08
N ASN A 743 3.26 -4.03 28.47
CA ASN A 743 2.51 -2.81 28.80
C ASN A 743 3.38 -1.54 28.81
N ARG A 744 4.28 -1.38 27.82
CA ARG A 744 5.06 -0.16 27.70
C ARG A 744 4.17 0.98 27.23
N LEU A 745 4.21 2.09 27.92
CA LEU A 745 3.57 3.34 27.51
C LEU A 745 4.47 4.02 26.46
N ASN A 746 4.29 3.65 25.20
CA ASN A 746 5.04 4.21 24.10
C ASN A 746 4.60 5.64 23.78
N PRO A 747 5.53 6.55 23.39
CA PRO A 747 5.18 7.91 23.05
C PRO A 747 4.41 7.96 21.72
N TYR A 748 3.17 8.47 21.78
CA TYR A 748 2.35 8.72 20.60
C TYR A 748 2.46 10.18 20.16
N PHE A 749 2.36 11.11 21.11
CA PHE A 749 2.40 12.54 20.89
C PHE A 749 2.92 13.26 22.14
N TYR A 750 3.60 14.39 21.94
CA TYR A 750 4.01 15.30 23.01
C TYR A 750 3.29 16.63 22.85
N TYR A 751 2.78 17.15 23.94
CA TYR A 751 2.25 18.51 24.00
C TYR A 751 2.83 19.24 25.21
N LYS A 752 2.79 20.56 25.15
CA LYS A 752 3.27 21.39 26.22
C LYS A 752 2.10 21.76 27.15
N ASP A 753 2.30 21.63 28.46
CA ASP A 753 1.38 22.06 29.51
C ASP A 753 2.18 22.90 30.51
N GLY A 754 1.97 24.21 30.47
CA GLY A 754 2.82 25.16 31.18
C GLY A 754 4.28 25.06 30.77
N ASP A 755 5.18 24.83 31.72
CA ASP A 755 6.64 24.64 31.48
C ASP A 755 7.05 23.17 31.26
N SER A 756 6.09 22.25 31.28
CA SER A 756 6.35 20.81 31.18
C SER A 756 5.90 20.23 29.83
N PHE A 757 6.64 19.25 29.31
CA PHE A 757 6.21 18.44 28.21
C PHE A 757 5.49 17.19 28.69
N MET A 758 4.26 17.01 28.25
CA MET A 758 3.42 15.86 28.58
C MET A 758 3.41 14.86 27.45
N GLN A 759 3.52 13.57 27.78
CA GLN A 759 3.45 12.48 26.83
C GLN A 759 2.03 11.89 26.80
N ILE A 760 1.45 11.79 25.62
CA ILE A 760 0.28 10.95 25.37
C ILE A 760 0.75 9.60 24.85
N SER A 761 0.21 8.52 25.45
CA SER A 761 0.41 7.13 25.04
C SER A 761 -0.95 6.49 24.78
N MET A 762 -1.15 5.83 23.63
CA MET A 762 -2.47 5.41 23.18
C MET A 762 -2.74 3.92 23.37
N LEU A 763 -1.72 3.05 23.25
CA LEU A 763 -1.87 1.61 23.22
C LEU A 763 -1.15 0.94 24.40
N PRO A 764 -1.84 0.73 25.56
CA PRO A 764 -1.35 -0.12 26.62
C PRO A 764 -1.34 -1.60 26.17
N VAL A 765 -1.26 -2.54 27.12
CA VAL A 765 -1.53 -3.95 26.82
C VAL A 765 -2.97 -4.11 26.33
N VAL A 766 -3.15 -4.67 25.12
CA VAL A 766 -4.48 -4.87 24.51
C VAL A 766 -4.68 -6.36 24.22
N PRO A 767 -5.36 -7.11 25.10
CA PRO A 767 -5.77 -8.47 24.80
C PRO A 767 -6.96 -8.48 23.84
N SER A 768 -7.02 -9.46 22.96
CA SER A 768 -8.12 -9.64 22.03
C SER A 768 -8.35 -11.12 21.71
N VAL A 769 -9.60 -11.46 21.43
CA VAL A 769 -10.02 -12.80 21.02
C VAL A 769 -10.83 -12.68 19.75
N SER A 770 -10.53 -13.48 18.75
CA SER A 770 -11.35 -13.57 17.55
C SER A 770 -11.73 -15.03 17.25
N TRP A 771 -12.87 -15.19 16.62
CA TRP A 771 -13.39 -16.46 16.18
C TRP A 771 -13.75 -16.39 14.70
N SER A 772 -13.40 -17.44 13.96
CA SER A 772 -13.75 -17.53 12.55
C SER A 772 -14.20 -18.93 12.14
N LEU A 773 -15.03 -18.99 11.11
CA LEU A 773 -15.55 -20.19 10.47
C LEU A 773 -15.43 -20.05 8.96
N LYS A 774 -14.67 -20.94 8.36
CA LYS A 774 -14.66 -21.18 6.91
C LYS A 774 -15.61 -22.35 6.60
N PHE A 775 -16.45 -22.22 5.55
CA PHE A 775 -17.45 -23.22 5.17
C PHE A 775 -17.65 -23.28 3.67
#